data_2a3d6894407dd904de8e8ed46434f832
#
_entry.id   2a3d6894407dd904de8e8ed46434f832
#
_cell.length_a   1.000
_cell.length_b   1.000
_cell.length_c   1.000
_cell.angle_alpha   90.00
_cell.angle_beta   90.00
_cell.angle_gamma   90.00
#
_symmetry.space_group_name_H-M   'P 1'
#
loop_
_entity.id
_entity.type
_entity.pdbx_description
1 polymer ?
#
loop_
_entity_poly.entity_id
_entity_poly.type
_entity_poly.pdbx_seq_one_letter_code
_entity_poly.pdbx_strand_id
1 'polypeptide(L)'
;ELEFGHKSGFPYNFLRYIDQHHVYIAQQFSSIFPDLTEDTRLQLLSYLQGAPGQRSLVQRIEQALKLLVEDRKSLRSRIDKLKRSIDKRDSDPHDQNVDVDMREVTSERQALMTRVNQIKNKQTLNFLTDEGLLPNYAFPEAGITLRSVLWRRKDGGETREYQNTTYEYERPASTALAELAPLNNFYAGGHKVEIEQIDLKVSEPENWRICSHCNYSENIDQTGDQHKYCPKCGTPGWADAGQKTTLLKLRQVYARSSARDSQISDESDSREPAFFQRQLLVSFEKEDVSAAYAIDEGEIPFGFEFLSKVTLRDINFGKMADDANELMIAGEAKKRTGFKVCLGCGMVQRPRDHEPRHDLSCKYRAEPEKAKFEDYLYLYRQLESEALRILLPVTSYSNDRVVEASLGAAIQLGLKHYFKGNVDHLQGVVYREPENEGESWRQYLVIYDTVPGGTGSLKELMRTPDNLLKLLELAYKALVECSCNHDTHKDGCYRCVYAYRDRGRMKYVSRDQARLLLAKILKASAAIRVIDSIKNISLDAMMGSELEKRFIHCLQDNKNLLVSRSYAHQNAGWIINIRTEPAMSWHLKAQVDLGVKEGVGILSRPDYVLYPLMQSEKIKPVAIFLDGFAFHKDSVSDDVQKRQAIKDSGNFWVWTLTWADLQEQGIKHVQNVMGLGHNPDMKQPKFYNLFHDTNFATLEGSFRERNSFALLLDYLSDPGNKTMLWQKMAAAFAWVWLDPKKSQDTGAKQKYAYDMQENAPA
;
A
#
# COMPACT_ATOMS: atom_id res chain seq x y z
N GLU A 1 -14.34 0.62 -43.76
CA GLU A 1 -13.13 0.75 -44.61
C GLU A 1 -12.14 1.71 -43.98
N LEU A 2 -10.90 1.26 -43.79
CA LEU A 2 -9.83 2.11 -43.28
C LEU A 2 -9.41 3.10 -44.35
N GLU A 3 -9.59 4.38 -44.12
CA GLU A 3 -9.25 5.45 -45.08
C GLU A 3 -7.75 5.80 -45.08
N PHE A 4 -6.88 4.96 -44.50
CA PHE A 4 -5.42 5.20 -44.44
C PHE A 4 -4.66 4.34 -45.44
N GLY A 5 -3.70 4.96 -46.09
CA GLY A 5 -2.77 4.29 -46.96
C GLY A 5 -3.36 3.89 -48.33
N HIS A 6 -2.47 3.41 -49.23
CA HIS A 6 -2.84 2.80 -50.50
C HIS A 6 -3.22 1.33 -50.26
N LYS A 7 -4.12 0.75 -51.06
CA LYS A 7 -4.52 -0.66 -50.99
C LYS A 7 -3.35 -1.66 -51.07
N SER A 8 -2.19 -1.24 -51.54
CA SER A 8 -0.96 -2.02 -51.64
C SER A 8 0.05 -1.82 -50.49
N GLY A 9 -0.21 -0.90 -49.54
CA GLY A 9 0.72 -0.56 -48.46
C GLY A 9 0.21 -0.90 -47.06
N PHE A 10 0.71 -0.17 -46.07
CA PHE A 10 0.20 -0.21 -44.72
C PHE A 10 -1.18 0.50 -44.69
N PRO A 11 -2.21 -0.04 -44.00
CA PRO A 11 -2.16 -1.28 -43.19
C PRO A 11 -2.49 -2.56 -43.97
N TYR A 12 -3.07 -2.49 -45.16
CA TYR A 12 -3.73 -3.64 -45.82
C TYR A 12 -2.81 -4.82 -46.10
N ASN A 13 -1.69 -4.59 -46.80
CA ASN A 13 -0.76 -5.68 -47.09
C ASN A 13 -0.04 -6.19 -45.85
N PHE A 14 0.27 -5.31 -44.89
CA PHE A 14 0.91 -5.68 -43.65
C PHE A 14 0.01 -6.59 -42.81
N LEU A 15 -1.25 -6.20 -42.58
CA LEU A 15 -2.21 -7.00 -41.81
C LEU A 15 -2.51 -8.33 -42.51
N ARG A 16 -2.69 -8.31 -43.84
CA ARG A 16 -2.89 -9.54 -44.63
C ARG A 16 -1.69 -10.46 -44.54
N TYR A 17 -0.49 -9.96 -44.60
CA TYR A 17 0.73 -10.76 -44.49
C TYR A 17 0.80 -11.44 -43.11
N ILE A 18 0.54 -10.72 -42.02
CA ILE A 18 0.51 -11.31 -40.67
C ILE A 18 -0.56 -12.41 -40.59
N ASP A 19 -1.77 -12.12 -41.04
CA ASP A 19 -2.89 -13.04 -40.98
C ASP A 19 -2.64 -14.35 -41.75
N GLN A 20 -2.05 -14.23 -42.95
CA GLN A 20 -1.75 -15.38 -43.79
C GLN A 20 -0.51 -16.18 -43.39
N HIS A 21 0.44 -15.56 -42.72
CA HIS A 21 1.76 -16.13 -42.41
C HIS A 21 2.06 -16.27 -40.90
N HIS A 22 1.08 -16.16 -40.03
CA HIS A 22 1.28 -16.16 -38.56
C HIS A 22 2.04 -17.40 -38.05
N VAL A 23 1.79 -18.58 -38.59
CA VAL A 23 2.51 -19.82 -38.22
C VAL A 23 3.97 -19.75 -38.65
N TYR A 24 4.24 -19.29 -39.89
CA TYR A 24 5.58 -19.10 -40.40
C TYR A 24 6.34 -18.05 -39.59
N ILE A 25 5.70 -16.93 -39.26
CA ILE A 25 6.28 -15.89 -38.39
C ILE A 25 6.64 -16.45 -37.00
N ALA A 26 5.77 -17.22 -36.41
CA ALA A 26 6.04 -17.87 -35.11
C ALA A 26 7.22 -18.84 -35.18
N GLN A 27 7.31 -19.64 -36.26
CA GLN A 27 8.41 -20.58 -36.47
C GLN A 27 9.74 -19.83 -36.65
N GLN A 28 9.77 -18.78 -37.49
CA GLN A 28 10.97 -17.98 -37.72
C GLN A 28 11.43 -17.30 -36.43
N PHE A 29 10.50 -16.74 -35.66
CA PHE A 29 10.81 -16.15 -34.34
C PHE A 29 11.39 -17.19 -33.37
N SER A 30 10.78 -18.36 -33.30
CA SER A 30 11.26 -19.47 -32.44
C SER A 30 12.63 -19.99 -32.85
N SER A 31 12.99 -19.90 -34.14
CA SER A 31 14.33 -20.30 -34.61
C SER A 31 15.44 -19.33 -34.24
N ILE A 32 15.08 -18.05 -34.04
CA ILE A 32 16.02 -17.00 -33.58
C ILE A 32 16.29 -17.17 -32.05
N PHE A 33 15.31 -17.66 -31.32
CA PHE A 33 15.38 -17.85 -29.86
C PHE A 33 15.23 -19.34 -29.51
N PRO A 34 16.30 -20.16 -29.59
CA PRO A 34 16.20 -21.60 -29.43
C PRO A 34 15.78 -22.04 -28.02
N ASP A 35 16.02 -21.21 -27.01
CA ASP A 35 15.72 -21.50 -25.60
C ASP A 35 14.25 -21.22 -25.20
N LEU A 36 13.36 -20.90 -26.16
CA LEU A 36 11.95 -20.70 -25.88
C LEU A 36 11.30 -22.00 -25.40
N THR A 37 10.60 -21.93 -24.27
CA THR A 37 9.79 -23.05 -23.76
C THR A 37 8.61 -23.32 -24.71
N GLU A 38 8.05 -24.53 -24.68
CA GLU A 38 6.89 -24.89 -25.49
C GLU A 38 5.67 -24.02 -25.16
N ASP A 39 5.48 -23.70 -23.87
CA ASP A 39 4.43 -22.78 -23.42
C ASP A 39 4.60 -21.39 -24.03
N THR A 40 5.81 -20.83 -24.05
CA THR A 40 6.10 -19.53 -24.69
C THR A 40 5.82 -19.56 -26.19
N ARG A 41 6.08 -20.69 -26.86
CA ARG A 41 5.74 -20.86 -28.28
C ARG A 41 4.24 -20.88 -28.51
N LEU A 42 3.48 -21.53 -27.65
CA LEU A 42 2.02 -21.53 -27.72
C LEU A 42 1.45 -20.14 -27.43
N GLN A 43 2.01 -19.41 -26.48
CA GLN A 43 1.63 -18.02 -26.21
C GLN A 43 1.94 -17.09 -27.41
N LEU A 44 3.07 -17.28 -28.08
CA LEU A 44 3.40 -16.53 -29.29
C LEU A 44 2.40 -16.81 -30.43
N LEU A 45 2.03 -18.06 -30.64
CA LEU A 45 0.99 -18.44 -31.61
C LEU A 45 -0.36 -17.81 -31.23
N SER A 46 -0.75 -17.90 -29.96
CA SER A 46 -1.98 -17.29 -29.45
C SER A 46 -1.97 -15.75 -29.62
N TYR A 47 -0.84 -15.09 -29.42
CA TYR A 47 -0.69 -13.66 -29.64
C TYR A 47 -0.88 -13.28 -31.11
N LEU A 48 -0.37 -14.11 -32.05
CA LEU A 48 -0.48 -13.84 -33.49
C LEU A 48 -1.88 -14.16 -34.03
N GLN A 49 -2.46 -15.31 -33.64
CA GLN A 49 -3.76 -15.79 -34.12
C GLN A 49 -4.96 -15.24 -33.36
N GLY A 50 -4.79 -14.91 -32.09
CA GLY A 50 -5.86 -14.73 -31.11
C GLY A 50 -6.29 -16.03 -30.46
N ALA A 51 -6.86 -15.93 -29.27
CA ALA A 51 -7.45 -17.02 -28.50
C ALA A 51 -8.78 -16.56 -27.88
N PRO A 52 -9.64 -17.44 -27.35
CA PRO A 52 -10.84 -17.03 -26.62
C PRO A 52 -10.49 -16.05 -25.49
N GLY A 53 -11.00 -14.81 -25.60
CA GLY A 53 -10.68 -13.73 -24.67
C GLY A 53 -9.38 -12.93 -24.98
N GLN A 54 -8.59 -13.35 -25.96
CA GLN A 54 -7.35 -12.70 -26.36
C GLN A 54 -7.40 -12.24 -27.82
N ARG A 55 -7.17 -10.93 -28.05
CA ARG A 55 -7.15 -10.40 -29.43
C ARG A 55 -5.85 -10.77 -30.14
N SER A 56 -5.96 -11.13 -31.42
CA SER A 56 -4.80 -11.33 -32.29
C SER A 56 -4.01 -10.03 -32.50
N LEU A 57 -2.75 -10.14 -32.94
CA LEU A 57 -1.93 -9.00 -33.31
C LEU A 57 -2.62 -8.13 -34.37
N VAL A 58 -3.23 -8.78 -35.42
CA VAL A 58 -4.02 -8.09 -36.43
C VAL A 58 -5.14 -7.27 -35.82
N GLN A 59 -5.94 -7.87 -34.96
CA GLN A 59 -7.05 -7.19 -34.28
C GLN A 59 -6.59 -6.03 -33.40
N ARG A 60 -5.43 -6.13 -32.75
CA ARG A 60 -4.84 -5.05 -31.95
C ARG A 60 -4.44 -3.86 -32.83
N ILE A 61 -3.79 -4.13 -33.94
CA ILE A 61 -3.40 -3.08 -34.91
C ILE A 61 -4.65 -2.43 -35.54
N GLU A 62 -5.65 -3.23 -35.93
CA GLU A 62 -6.92 -2.71 -36.47
C GLU A 62 -7.64 -1.82 -35.46
N GLN A 63 -7.67 -2.21 -34.21
CA GLN A 63 -8.27 -1.40 -33.14
C GLN A 63 -7.53 -0.07 -32.95
N ALA A 64 -6.20 -0.07 -32.91
CA ALA A 64 -5.42 1.15 -32.80
C ALA A 64 -5.67 2.08 -34.00
N LEU A 65 -5.72 1.53 -35.21
CA LEU A 65 -6.06 2.29 -36.41
C LEU A 65 -7.50 2.82 -36.37
N LYS A 66 -8.45 2.03 -35.89
CA LYS A 66 -9.84 2.45 -35.75
C LYS A 66 -9.96 3.63 -34.77
N LEU A 67 -9.28 3.59 -33.64
CA LEU A 67 -9.22 4.71 -32.70
C LEU A 67 -8.67 5.98 -33.35
N LEU A 68 -7.60 5.86 -34.14
CA LEU A 68 -7.02 6.99 -34.86
C LEU A 68 -7.97 7.59 -35.91
N VAL A 69 -8.75 6.74 -36.61
CA VAL A 69 -9.79 7.16 -37.54
C VAL A 69 -10.92 7.88 -36.81
N GLU A 70 -11.34 7.35 -35.67
CA GLU A 70 -12.40 7.94 -34.83
C GLU A 70 -11.95 9.29 -34.29
N ASP A 71 -10.71 9.41 -33.78
CA ASP A 71 -10.12 10.70 -33.35
C ASP A 71 -10.16 11.72 -34.50
N ARG A 72 -9.70 11.35 -35.71
CA ARG A 72 -9.74 12.23 -36.87
C ARG A 72 -11.16 12.66 -37.25
N LYS A 73 -12.12 11.72 -37.24
CA LYS A 73 -13.55 12.03 -37.51
C LYS A 73 -14.11 12.99 -36.48
N SER A 74 -13.78 12.76 -35.24
CA SER A 74 -14.19 13.61 -34.12
C SER A 74 -13.63 15.03 -34.24
N LEU A 75 -12.33 15.16 -34.53
CA LEU A 75 -11.69 16.46 -34.75
C LEU A 75 -12.33 17.22 -35.90
N ARG A 76 -12.59 16.55 -37.04
CA ARG A 76 -13.29 17.15 -38.18
C ARG A 76 -14.70 17.60 -37.80
N SER A 77 -15.48 16.75 -37.11
CA SER A 77 -16.82 17.13 -36.65
C SER A 77 -16.81 18.37 -35.73
N ARG A 78 -15.78 18.48 -34.91
CA ARG A 78 -15.58 19.65 -34.03
C ARG A 78 -15.20 20.89 -34.86
N ILE A 79 -14.31 20.76 -35.81
CA ILE A 79 -13.95 21.84 -36.77
C ILE A 79 -15.19 22.36 -37.49
N ASP A 80 -16.05 21.47 -38.00
CA ASP A 80 -17.29 21.84 -38.69
C ASP A 80 -18.30 22.55 -37.80
N LYS A 81 -18.41 22.10 -36.52
CA LYS A 81 -19.28 22.79 -35.53
C LYS A 81 -18.75 24.20 -35.22
N LEU A 82 -17.45 24.35 -35.01
CA LEU A 82 -16.81 25.65 -34.78
C LEU A 82 -16.98 26.56 -35.99
N LYS A 83 -16.85 26.03 -37.19
CA LYS A 83 -17.10 26.77 -38.44
C LYS A 83 -18.52 27.30 -38.49
N ARG A 84 -19.51 26.46 -38.25
CA ARG A 84 -20.93 26.87 -38.22
C ARG A 84 -21.21 27.93 -37.16
N SER A 85 -20.52 27.89 -36.01
CA SER A 85 -20.65 28.92 -34.95
C SER A 85 -20.04 30.25 -35.43
N ILE A 86 -18.96 30.22 -36.19
CA ILE A 86 -18.33 31.40 -36.81
C ILE A 86 -19.31 31.96 -37.85
N ASP A 87 -19.76 31.13 -38.80
CA ASP A 87 -20.62 31.51 -39.93
C ASP A 87 -21.98 32.09 -39.46
N LYS A 88 -22.55 31.57 -38.34
CA LYS A 88 -23.82 32.08 -37.78
C LYS A 88 -23.68 33.47 -37.15
N ARG A 89 -22.50 33.82 -36.65
CA ARG A 89 -22.27 35.12 -36.00
C ARG A 89 -21.84 36.21 -36.93
N ASP A 90 -21.19 35.89 -38.04
CA ASP A 90 -20.91 36.84 -39.11
C ASP A 90 -22.21 37.41 -39.71
N SER A 91 -23.34 36.72 -39.46
CA SER A 91 -24.71 37.16 -39.86
C SER A 91 -25.46 38.02 -38.86
N ASP A 92 -24.94 38.20 -37.60
CA ASP A 92 -25.64 39.04 -36.56
C ASP A 92 -24.61 39.80 -35.68
N PRO A 93 -24.25 41.07 -35.97
CA PRO A 93 -23.10 41.77 -35.38
C PRO A 93 -23.34 42.49 -34.03
N HIS A 94 -24.48 42.38 -33.36
CA HIS A 94 -24.90 43.35 -32.33
C HIS A 94 -24.52 43.03 -30.85
N ASP A 95 -23.75 42.00 -30.54
CA ASP A 95 -23.43 41.66 -29.15
C ASP A 95 -21.94 41.89 -28.80
N GLN A 96 -21.67 42.94 -27.98
CA GLN A 96 -20.30 43.41 -27.67
C GLN A 96 -19.52 42.51 -26.69
N ASN A 97 -20.16 41.61 -25.94
CA ASN A 97 -19.46 40.65 -25.03
C ASN A 97 -18.92 39.42 -25.73
N VAL A 98 -19.14 39.33 -27.02
CA VAL A 98 -18.95 38.18 -27.89
C VAL A 98 -17.58 38.13 -28.57
N ASP A 99 -16.84 39.23 -28.51
CA ASP A 99 -15.57 39.38 -29.23
C ASP A 99 -14.44 38.48 -28.70
N VAL A 100 -14.43 38.16 -27.39
CA VAL A 100 -13.42 37.28 -26.78
C VAL A 100 -13.68 35.82 -27.16
N ASP A 101 -14.96 35.40 -27.12
CA ASP A 101 -15.35 34.03 -27.47
C ASP A 101 -15.05 33.65 -28.93
N MET A 102 -15.23 34.58 -29.88
CA MET A 102 -14.98 34.33 -31.31
C MET A 102 -13.50 34.12 -31.63
N ARG A 103 -12.65 34.72 -30.86
CA ARG A 103 -11.18 34.59 -31.02
C ARG A 103 -10.71 33.23 -30.55
N GLU A 104 -11.22 32.78 -29.42
CA GLU A 104 -10.99 31.44 -28.93
C GLU A 104 -11.49 30.38 -29.91
N VAL A 105 -12.68 30.56 -30.46
CA VAL A 105 -13.28 29.66 -31.45
C VAL A 105 -12.43 29.56 -32.72
N THR A 106 -11.98 30.70 -33.29
CA THR A 106 -11.13 30.71 -34.47
C THR A 106 -9.78 30.05 -34.19
N SER A 107 -9.21 30.35 -33.03
CA SER A 107 -7.96 29.78 -32.54
C SER A 107 -8.05 28.26 -32.40
N GLU A 108 -9.08 27.80 -31.72
CA GLU A 108 -9.34 26.39 -31.53
C GLU A 108 -9.50 25.65 -32.84
N ARG A 109 -10.24 26.22 -33.79
CA ARG A 109 -10.44 25.66 -35.11
C ARG A 109 -9.10 25.48 -35.85
N GLN A 110 -8.22 26.48 -35.82
CA GLN A 110 -6.87 26.38 -36.44
C GLN A 110 -6.02 25.29 -35.77
N ALA A 111 -6.02 25.21 -34.46
CA ALA A 111 -5.30 24.18 -33.70
C ALA A 111 -5.79 22.76 -34.08
N LEU A 112 -7.09 22.58 -34.19
CA LEU A 112 -7.70 21.30 -34.58
C LEU A 112 -7.36 20.94 -36.05
N MET A 113 -7.33 21.92 -36.98
CA MET A 113 -6.90 21.70 -38.35
C MET A 113 -5.45 21.25 -38.40
N THR A 114 -4.56 21.89 -37.67
CA THR A 114 -3.14 21.49 -37.53
C THR A 114 -3.04 20.04 -37.09
N ARG A 115 -3.85 19.65 -36.09
CA ARG A 115 -3.86 18.27 -35.60
C ARG A 115 -4.34 17.25 -36.60
N VAL A 116 -5.40 17.55 -37.36
CA VAL A 116 -5.84 16.67 -38.45
C VAL A 116 -4.71 16.48 -39.50
N ASN A 117 -3.93 17.52 -39.77
CA ASN A 117 -2.78 17.41 -40.67
C ASN A 117 -1.63 16.60 -40.06
N GLN A 118 -1.37 16.71 -38.77
CA GLN A 118 -0.39 15.86 -38.07
C GLN A 118 -0.78 14.38 -38.16
N ILE A 119 -2.07 14.04 -37.88
CA ILE A 119 -2.57 12.66 -38.02
C ILE A 119 -2.37 12.14 -39.43
N LYS A 120 -2.66 12.97 -40.45
CA LYS A 120 -2.45 12.58 -41.89
C LYS A 120 -1.00 12.32 -42.25
N ASN A 121 -0.07 13.05 -41.65
CA ASN A 121 1.35 13.00 -41.95
C ASN A 121 2.13 12.07 -40.98
N LYS A 122 1.45 11.37 -40.07
CA LYS A 122 2.08 10.50 -39.07
C LYS A 122 2.76 9.31 -39.79
N GLN A 123 4.04 9.11 -39.48
CA GLN A 123 4.80 7.97 -40.01
C GLN A 123 4.34 6.65 -39.37
N THR A 124 4.32 5.56 -40.15
CA THR A 124 3.85 4.25 -39.69
C THR A 124 4.63 3.72 -38.50
N LEU A 125 5.96 3.85 -38.47
CA LEU A 125 6.77 3.40 -37.36
C LEU A 125 6.43 4.17 -36.05
N ASN A 126 6.31 5.50 -36.15
CA ASN A 126 5.93 6.33 -35.04
C ASN A 126 4.51 5.98 -34.50
N PHE A 127 3.58 5.67 -35.42
CA PHE A 127 2.27 5.18 -35.05
C PHE A 127 2.36 3.86 -34.24
N LEU A 128 3.11 2.88 -34.74
CA LEU A 128 3.23 1.58 -34.08
C LEU A 128 3.93 1.67 -32.69
N THR A 129 4.89 2.56 -32.56
CA THR A 129 5.57 2.80 -31.28
C THR A 129 4.68 3.56 -30.29
N ASP A 130 3.96 4.59 -30.74
CA ASP A 130 3.08 5.40 -29.89
C ASP A 130 1.88 4.58 -29.36
N GLU A 131 1.41 3.59 -30.13
CA GLU A 131 0.34 2.68 -29.73
C GLU A 131 0.87 1.47 -28.92
N GLY A 132 2.16 1.43 -28.60
CA GLY A 132 2.77 0.33 -27.83
C GLY A 132 2.82 -1.01 -28.58
N LEU A 133 2.69 -0.99 -29.92
CA LEU A 133 2.77 -2.18 -30.78
C LEU A 133 4.22 -2.52 -31.16
N LEU A 134 5.12 -1.56 -31.01
CA LEU A 134 6.57 -1.71 -31.09
C LEU A 134 7.24 -1.08 -29.89
N PRO A 135 8.35 -1.64 -29.39
CA PRO A 135 9.11 -1.03 -28.31
C PRO A 135 9.62 0.36 -28.70
N ASN A 136 9.41 1.33 -27.84
CA ASN A 136 9.98 2.65 -27.98
C ASN A 136 11.14 2.81 -26.99
N TYR A 137 12.35 2.71 -27.49
CA TYR A 137 13.56 2.82 -26.65
C TYR A 137 13.80 4.23 -26.06
N ALA A 138 13.15 5.26 -26.62
CA ALA A 138 13.27 6.63 -26.11
C ALA A 138 12.33 6.86 -24.92
N PHE A 139 11.14 6.22 -24.92
CA PHE A 139 10.15 6.27 -23.85
C PHE A 139 9.65 4.86 -23.58
N PRO A 140 10.20 4.17 -22.59
CA PRO A 140 9.86 2.78 -22.28
C PRO A 140 8.37 2.57 -21.93
N GLU A 141 7.67 3.62 -21.56
CA GLU A 141 6.23 3.61 -21.27
C GLU A 141 5.52 4.57 -22.24
N ALA A 142 4.32 4.20 -22.71
CA ALA A 142 3.51 5.09 -23.56
C ALA A 142 3.34 6.46 -22.88
N GLY A 143 3.74 7.51 -23.56
CA GLY A 143 3.68 8.86 -23.05
C GLY A 143 2.25 9.39 -22.96
N ILE A 144 2.04 10.31 -22.04
CA ILE A 144 0.79 11.08 -21.94
C ILE A 144 1.04 12.44 -22.58
N THR A 145 0.15 12.81 -23.48
CA THR A 145 0.28 14.03 -24.26
C THR A 145 -0.49 15.19 -23.60
N LEU A 146 0.19 16.30 -23.37
CA LEU A 146 -0.42 17.60 -23.11
C LEU A 146 -0.45 18.42 -24.38
N ARG A 147 -1.62 18.87 -24.77
CA ARG A 147 -1.81 19.87 -25.81
C ARG A 147 -2.11 21.22 -25.21
N SER A 148 -1.18 22.15 -25.33
CA SER A 148 -1.32 23.51 -24.84
C SER A 148 -1.55 24.48 -26.00
N VAL A 149 -2.63 25.25 -25.93
CA VAL A 149 -2.94 26.29 -26.90
C VAL A 149 -2.73 27.64 -26.22
N LEU A 150 -1.74 28.38 -26.67
CA LEU A 150 -1.47 29.75 -26.21
C LEU A 150 -1.91 30.73 -27.29
N TRP A 151 -2.73 31.70 -26.87
CA TRP A 151 -3.18 32.75 -27.77
C TRP A 151 -2.55 34.10 -27.38
N ARG A 152 -2.08 34.85 -28.41
CA ARG A 152 -1.47 36.17 -28.27
C ARG A 152 -2.14 37.15 -29.19
N ARG A 153 -2.42 38.35 -28.68
CA ARG A 153 -2.88 39.46 -29.49
C ARG A 153 -1.72 39.96 -30.37
N LYS A 154 -1.97 40.15 -31.67
CA LYS A 154 -1.02 40.73 -32.59
C LYS A 154 -1.03 42.23 -32.43
N ASP A 155 0.11 42.83 -32.05
CA ASP A 155 0.24 44.26 -31.90
C ASP A 155 0.46 44.88 -33.31
N GLY A 156 -0.35 45.88 -33.69
CA GLY A 156 -0.03 46.75 -34.83
C GLY A 156 -0.99 46.80 -36.01
N GLY A 157 -2.21 46.18 -35.92
CA GLY A 157 -3.23 46.30 -36.99
C GLY A 157 -4.53 46.90 -36.53
N GLU A 158 -5.26 47.59 -37.41
CA GLU A 158 -6.67 48.07 -37.14
C GLU A 158 -7.62 46.91 -36.95
N THR A 159 -7.28 45.72 -37.42
CA THR A 159 -8.02 44.46 -37.18
C THR A 159 -7.40 43.69 -36.05
N ARG A 160 -8.26 43.33 -35.09
CA ARG A 160 -7.85 42.52 -33.91
C ARG A 160 -7.53 41.08 -34.32
N GLU A 161 -6.32 40.85 -34.87
CA GLU A 161 -5.83 39.49 -35.19
C GLU A 161 -5.19 38.83 -33.94
N TYR A 162 -5.48 37.54 -33.77
CA TYR A 162 -4.86 36.70 -32.73
C TYR A 162 -4.00 35.63 -33.37
N GLN A 163 -2.79 35.51 -32.84
CA GLN A 163 -1.87 34.45 -33.21
C GLN A 163 -1.94 33.36 -32.20
N ASN A 164 -2.17 32.14 -32.62
CA ASN A 164 -2.19 30.97 -31.76
C ASN A 164 -0.96 30.15 -31.93
N THR A 165 -0.38 29.74 -30.83
CA THR A 165 0.72 28.80 -30.82
C THR A 165 0.28 27.55 -30.07
N THR A 166 0.37 26.40 -30.76
CA THR A 166 0.06 25.11 -30.15
C THR A 166 1.35 24.41 -29.78
N TYR A 167 1.48 24.03 -28.55
CA TYR A 167 2.58 23.23 -28.02
C TYR A 167 2.06 21.85 -27.69
N GLU A 168 2.84 20.84 -28.03
CA GLU A 168 2.58 19.46 -27.66
C GLU A 168 3.74 18.97 -26.81
N TYR A 169 3.43 18.52 -25.60
CA TYR A 169 4.39 18.00 -24.66
C TYR A 169 4.03 16.56 -24.32
N GLU A 170 5.00 15.68 -24.36
CA GLU A 170 4.85 14.30 -23.96
C GLU A 170 5.62 14.05 -22.66
N ARG A 171 5.00 13.32 -21.73
CA ARG A 171 5.60 12.91 -20.48
C ARG A 171 5.40 11.42 -20.25
N PRO A 172 6.41 10.71 -19.71
CA PRO A 172 6.23 9.33 -19.28
C PRO A 172 5.02 9.22 -18.36
N ALA A 173 4.19 8.17 -18.53
CA ALA A 173 2.93 8.06 -17.78
C ALA A 173 3.12 8.04 -16.26
N SER A 174 4.27 7.55 -15.79
CA SER A 174 4.64 7.55 -14.36
C SER A 174 4.70 8.94 -13.73
N THR A 175 5.25 9.91 -14.44
CA THR A 175 5.32 11.31 -13.99
C THR A 175 4.09 12.11 -14.38
N ALA A 176 3.57 11.85 -15.57
CA ALA A 176 2.40 12.53 -16.13
C ALA A 176 1.14 12.36 -15.28
N LEU A 177 1.01 11.22 -14.59
CA LEU A 177 -0.14 10.97 -13.71
C LEU A 177 -0.30 12.00 -12.57
N ALA A 178 0.79 12.71 -12.23
CA ALA A 178 0.78 13.83 -11.29
C ALA A 178 1.00 15.18 -12.01
N GLU A 179 2.02 15.27 -12.90
CA GLU A 179 2.35 16.53 -13.56
C GLU A 179 1.24 17.04 -14.49
N LEU A 180 0.58 16.12 -15.18
CA LEU A 180 -0.53 16.41 -16.11
C LEU A 180 -1.90 16.10 -15.50
N ALA A 181 -1.98 15.96 -14.19
CA ALA A 181 -3.26 15.81 -13.51
C ALA A 181 -4.12 17.08 -13.64
N PRO A 182 -5.44 16.95 -13.73
CA PRO A 182 -6.34 18.10 -13.80
C PRO A 182 -6.12 19.11 -12.68
N LEU A 183 -6.28 20.39 -13.01
CA LEU A 183 -6.07 21.52 -12.12
C LEU A 183 -4.64 21.65 -11.58
N ASN A 184 -3.69 20.94 -12.18
CA ASN A 184 -2.26 21.14 -11.91
C ASN A 184 -1.67 22.14 -12.91
N ASN A 185 -0.65 22.87 -12.46
CA ASN A 185 0.11 23.78 -13.30
C ASN A 185 1.31 23.05 -13.91
N PHE A 186 1.38 23.09 -15.23
CA PHE A 186 2.51 22.56 -15.98
C PHE A 186 3.40 23.70 -16.49
N TYR A 187 4.71 23.54 -16.34
CA TYR A 187 5.71 24.56 -16.63
C TYR A 187 6.61 24.06 -17.76
N ALA A 188 6.59 24.72 -18.90
CA ALA A 188 7.48 24.41 -20.02
C ALA A 188 7.66 25.62 -20.95
N GLY A 189 8.85 25.78 -21.55
CA GLY A 189 9.13 26.80 -22.55
C GLY A 189 8.90 28.25 -22.07
N GLY A 190 9.10 28.53 -20.79
CA GLY A 190 8.83 29.85 -20.22
C GLY A 190 7.35 30.13 -19.92
N HIS A 191 6.48 29.13 -20.06
CA HIS A 191 5.05 29.24 -19.83
C HIS A 191 4.56 28.34 -18.68
N LYS A 192 3.58 28.84 -17.95
CA LYS A 192 2.78 28.13 -16.96
C LYS A 192 1.39 27.92 -17.52
N VAL A 193 0.94 26.68 -17.62
CA VAL A 193 -0.40 26.35 -18.11
C VAL A 193 -1.12 25.42 -17.16
N GLU A 194 -2.41 25.68 -16.88
CA GLU A 194 -3.24 24.82 -16.04
C GLU A 194 -3.91 23.74 -16.88
N ILE A 195 -3.88 22.50 -16.41
CA ILE A 195 -4.56 21.38 -17.04
C ILE A 195 -6.07 21.47 -16.78
N GLU A 196 -6.85 21.79 -17.79
CA GLU A 196 -8.30 22.06 -17.64
C GLU A 196 -9.22 20.99 -18.20
N GLN A 197 -8.72 20.13 -19.08
CA GLN A 197 -9.58 19.19 -19.79
C GLN A 197 -8.86 17.86 -20.02
N ILE A 198 -9.62 16.76 -19.84
CA ILE A 198 -9.19 15.40 -20.21
C ILE A 198 -9.85 15.04 -21.55
N ASP A 199 -9.12 14.36 -22.43
CA ASP A 199 -9.71 13.87 -23.66
C ASP A 199 -10.46 12.55 -23.44
N LEU A 200 -11.77 12.63 -23.24
CA LEU A 200 -12.64 11.46 -23.04
C LEU A 200 -12.89 10.65 -24.32
N LYS A 201 -12.43 11.10 -25.47
CA LYS A 201 -12.57 10.38 -26.73
C LYS A 201 -11.42 9.39 -26.96
N VAL A 202 -10.26 9.71 -26.40
CA VAL A 202 -9.07 8.85 -26.44
C VAL A 202 -9.06 7.88 -25.27
N SER A 203 -9.75 8.22 -24.17
CA SER A 203 -9.85 7.40 -22.96
C SER A 203 -11.25 7.51 -22.37
N GLU A 204 -11.96 6.41 -22.33
CA GLU A 204 -13.27 6.34 -21.70
C GLU A 204 -13.16 6.02 -20.22
N PRO A 205 -14.03 6.59 -19.36
CA PRO A 205 -14.15 6.16 -17.97
C PRO A 205 -14.57 4.70 -17.89
N GLU A 206 -13.93 3.96 -17.01
CA GLU A 206 -14.15 2.53 -16.78
C GLU A 206 -14.59 2.28 -15.33
N ASN A 207 -15.49 1.33 -15.11
CA ASN A 207 -15.90 0.94 -13.78
C ASN A 207 -15.00 -0.16 -13.24
N TRP A 208 -14.43 0.09 -12.06
CA TRP A 208 -13.51 -0.82 -11.39
C TRP A 208 -13.98 -1.12 -9.97
N ARG A 209 -13.67 -2.33 -9.49
CA ARG A 209 -13.64 -2.62 -8.06
C ARG A 209 -12.20 -2.73 -7.59
N ILE A 210 -11.93 -2.15 -6.42
CA ILE A 210 -10.62 -2.18 -5.78
C ILE A 210 -10.83 -2.74 -4.38
N CYS A 211 -10.06 -3.77 -4.01
CA CYS A 211 -10.22 -4.42 -2.73
C CYS A 211 -9.77 -3.49 -1.58
N SER A 212 -10.57 -3.46 -0.51
CA SER A 212 -10.24 -2.72 0.70
C SER A 212 -9.07 -3.34 1.47
N HIS A 213 -8.83 -4.65 1.32
CA HIS A 213 -7.85 -5.39 2.13
C HIS A 213 -6.60 -5.80 1.36
N CYS A 214 -6.68 -6.15 0.08
CA CYS A 214 -5.53 -6.58 -0.70
C CYS A 214 -5.36 -5.77 -1.99
N ASN A 215 -4.27 -6.01 -2.75
CA ASN A 215 -3.97 -5.26 -3.98
C ASN A 215 -4.78 -5.72 -5.20
N TYR A 216 -5.81 -6.57 -5.01
CA TYR A 216 -6.65 -7.03 -6.10
C TYR A 216 -7.59 -5.92 -6.59
N SER A 217 -7.67 -5.80 -7.91
CA SER A 217 -8.56 -4.84 -8.56
C SER A 217 -9.02 -5.41 -9.90
N GLU A 218 -10.29 -5.17 -10.23
CA GLU A 218 -10.97 -5.78 -11.37
C GLU A 218 -11.75 -4.72 -12.16
N ASN A 219 -11.64 -4.76 -13.50
CA ASN A 219 -12.46 -3.96 -14.39
C ASN A 219 -13.81 -4.67 -14.57
N ILE A 220 -14.85 -4.18 -13.90
CA ILE A 220 -16.16 -4.82 -13.91
C ILE A 220 -16.94 -4.58 -15.21
N ASP A 221 -16.54 -3.64 -16.05
CA ASP A 221 -17.10 -3.49 -17.40
C ASP A 221 -16.68 -4.64 -18.32
N GLN A 222 -15.54 -5.28 -18.01
CA GLN A 222 -15.00 -6.42 -18.78
C GLN A 222 -15.41 -7.77 -18.19
N THR A 223 -15.37 -7.92 -16.86
CA THR A 223 -15.57 -9.21 -16.17
C THR A 223 -17.00 -9.39 -15.68
N GLY A 224 -17.78 -8.31 -15.57
CA GLY A 224 -19.07 -8.29 -14.88
C GLY A 224 -18.93 -8.18 -13.37
N ASP A 225 -19.91 -7.56 -12.71
CA ASP A 225 -19.92 -7.33 -11.26
C ASP A 225 -20.58 -8.53 -10.53
N GLN A 226 -19.96 -9.72 -10.61
CA GLN A 226 -20.58 -10.97 -10.15
C GLN A 226 -20.07 -11.46 -8.79
N HIS A 227 -18.88 -11.01 -8.34
CA HIS A 227 -18.25 -11.49 -7.14
C HIS A 227 -18.80 -10.80 -5.88
N LYS A 228 -19.25 -11.62 -4.90
CA LYS A 228 -19.70 -11.16 -3.58
C LYS A 228 -18.54 -10.93 -2.59
N TYR A 229 -17.43 -11.61 -2.82
CA TYR A 229 -16.23 -11.57 -2.01
C TYR A 229 -15.02 -11.27 -2.90
N CYS A 230 -13.97 -10.71 -2.34
CA CYS A 230 -12.75 -10.50 -3.09
C CYS A 230 -12.19 -11.84 -3.59
N PRO A 231 -11.97 -12.04 -4.90
CA PRO A 231 -11.47 -13.30 -5.44
C PRO A 231 -10.11 -13.72 -4.88
N LYS A 232 -9.29 -12.75 -4.42
CA LYS A 232 -7.93 -13.01 -3.92
C LYS A 232 -7.86 -13.23 -2.41
N CYS A 233 -8.56 -12.44 -1.60
CA CYS A 233 -8.45 -12.51 -0.14
C CYS A 233 -9.74 -12.84 0.60
N GLY A 234 -10.86 -13.07 -0.12
CA GLY A 234 -12.13 -13.51 0.46
C GLY A 234 -12.89 -12.44 1.25
N THR A 235 -12.40 -11.21 1.38
CA THR A 235 -13.07 -10.18 2.19
C THR A 235 -14.48 -9.84 1.67
N PRO A 236 -15.49 -9.75 2.55
CA PRO A 236 -16.85 -9.34 2.18
C PRO A 236 -16.95 -7.87 1.82
N GLY A 237 -16.03 -7.02 2.29
CA GLY A 237 -15.95 -5.60 1.94
C GLY A 237 -15.80 -5.34 0.44
N TRP A 238 -15.48 -6.37 -0.36
CA TRP A 238 -15.45 -6.27 -1.82
C TRP A 238 -16.78 -5.84 -2.43
N ALA A 239 -17.91 -6.30 -1.89
CA ALA A 239 -19.25 -6.01 -2.41
C ALA A 239 -19.74 -4.59 -2.06
N ASP A 240 -19.05 -3.86 -1.18
CA ASP A 240 -19.45 -2.53 -0.76
C ASP A 240 -19.51 -1.57 -1.95
N ALA A 241 -20.57 -0.75 -1.98
CA ALA A 241 -20.76 0.25 -3.04
C ALA A 241 -19.59 1.24 -3.12
N GLY A 242 -18.96 1.55 -1.98
CA GLY A 242 -17.78 2.43 -1.90
C GLY A 242 -16.53 1.87 -2.58
N GLN A 243 -16.45 0.55 -2.81
CA GLN A 243 -15.34 -0.10 -3.51
C GLN A 243 -15.48 -0.07 -5.03
N LYS A 244 -16.65 0.33 -5.53
CA LYS A 244 -16.86 0.60 -6.95
C LYS A 244 -16.40 2.02 -7.26
N THR A 245 -15.44 2.15 -8.16
CA THR A 245 -14.78 3.41 -8.50
C THR A 245 -14.73 3.61 -10.01
N THR A 246 -14.78 4.85 -10.46
CA THR A 246 -14.61 5.19 -11.87
C THR A 246 -13.16 5.56 -12.12
N LEU A 247 -12.45 4.76 -12.90
CA LEU A 247 -11.07 5.00 -13.30
C LEU A 247 -11.00 5.43 -14.77
N LEU A 248 -10.01 6.26 -15.10
CA LEU A 248 -9.72 6.64 -16.47
C LEU A 248 -8.22 6.45 -16.74
N LYS A 249 -7.89 5.67 -17.76
CA LYS A 249 -6.51 5.52 -18.22
C LYS A 249 -6.08 6.82 -18.92
N LEU A 250 -5.22 7.61 -18.25
CA LEU A 250 -4.81 8.90 -18.74
C LEU A 250 -3.95 8.73 -20.01
N ARG A 251 -4.32 9.41 -21.12
CA ARG A 251 -3.58 9.40 -22.38
C ARG A 251 -3.33 10.80 -22.92
N GLN A 252 -4.32 11.70 -22.78
CA GLN A 252 -4.23 13.03 -23.36
C GLN A 252 -5.01 14.05 -22.53
N VAL A 253 -4.41 15.23 -22.37
CA VAL A 253 -5.01 16.37 -21.67
C VAL A 253 -4.82 17.66 -22.46
N TYR A 254 -5.62 18.66 -22.15
CA TYR A 254 -5.57 19.97 -22.76
C TYR A 254 -5.38 21.09 -21.74
N ALA A 255 -4.67 22.11 -22.14
CA ALA A 255 -4.53 23.37 -21.43
C ALA A 255 -4.71 24.53 -22.43
N ARG A 256 -5.38 25.59 -22.00
CA ARG A 256 -5.59 26.80 -22.80
C ARG A 256 -5.26 28.00 -21.94
N SER A 257 -4.49 28.93 -22.47
CA SER A 257 -4.14 30.15 -21.73
C SER A 257 -3.81 31.29 -22.69
N SER A 258 -3.98 32.52 -22.22
CA SER A 258 -3.37 33.65 -22.94
C SER A 258 -1.84 33.60 -22.81
N ALA A 259 -1.15 34.02 -23.87
CA ALA A 259 0.30 34.04 -23.83
C ALA A 259 0.84 34.97 -22.73
N ARG A 260 0.08 36.03 -22.39
CA ARG A 260 0.42 36.97 -21.31
C ARG A 260 0.26 36.34 -19.92
N ASP A 261 -0.87 35.67 -19.66
CA ASP A 261 -1.17 35.09 -18.37
C ASP A 261 -0.34 33.81 -18.11
N SER A 262 0.18 33.20 -19.18
CA SER A 262 1.03 32.02 -19.11
C SER A 262 2.51 32.35 -18.89
N GLN A 263 2.96 33.59 -19.10
CA GLN A 263 4.37 33.93 -18.90
C GLN A 263 4.79 33.79 -17.43
N ILE A 264 5.92 33.14 -17.21
CA ILE A 264 6.53 33.04 -15.89
C ILE A 264 7.33 34.32 -15.69
N SER A 265 6.96 35.13 -14.68
CA SER A 265 7.76 36.29 -14.25
C SER A 265 8.71 35.88 -13.12
N ASP A 266 9.92 36.47 -13.10
CA ASP A 266 10.92 36.22 -12.03
C ASP A 266 10.42 36.63 -10.61
N GLU A 267 9.43 37.52 -10.55
CA GLU A 267 8.80 37.95 -9.31
C GLU A 267 7.79 36.94 -8.73
N SER A 268 7.34 35.97 -9.52
CA SER A 268 6.36 34.98 -9.11
C SER A 268 6.98 33.60 -8.86
N ASP A 269 7.97 33.50 -8.01
CA ASP A 269 8.57 32.21 -7.60
C ASP A 269 7.65 31.38 -6.67
N SER A 270 6.38 31.73 -6.60
CA SER A 270 5.34 30.98 -5.90
C SER A 270 4.84 29.80 -6.75
N ARG A 271 5.73 28.83 -6.98
CA ARG A 271 5.29 27.51 -7.44
C ARG A 271 4.56 26.83 -6.28
N GLU A 272 3.24 26.87 -6.31
CA GLU A 272 2.44 26.07 -5.38
C GLU A 272 2.56 24.60 -5.77
N PRO A 273 3.28 23.78 -5.00
CA PRO A 273 3.37 22.36 -5.29
C PRO A 273 2.00 21.70 -5.06
N ALA A 274 1.42 21.09 -6.08
CA ALA A 274 0.23 20.29 -5.92
C ALA A 274 0.64 18.86 -5.52
N PHE A 275 0.13 18.41 -4.37
CA PHE A 275 0.32 17.05 -3.90
C PHE A 275 -0.91 16.21 -4.22
N PHE A 276 -0.69 15.04 -4.83
CA PHE A 276 -1.73 14.10 -5.17
C PHE A 276 -1.60 12.84 -4.32
N GLN A 277 -2.76 12.30 -3.93
CA GLN A 277 -2.84 11.01 -3.26
C GLN A 277 -2.69 9.91 -4.33
N ARG A 278 -1.59 9.17 -4.30
CA ARG A 278 -1.32 8.08 -5.25
C ARG A 278 -1.11 6.76 -4.53
N GLN A 279 -1.44 5.67 -5.21
CA GLN A 279 -1.14 4.32 -4.76
C GLN A 279 -0.84 3.42 -5.94
N LEU A 280 0.25 2.66 -5.83
CA LEU A 280 0.64 1.63 -6.78
C LEU A 280 0.14 0.27 -6.27
N LEU A 281 -0.79 -0.34 -6.99
CA LEU A 281 -1.28 -1.69 -6.73
C LEU A 281 -0.43 -2.69 -7.47
N VAL A 282 -0.05 -3.77 -6.78
CA VAL A 282 0.77 -4.87 -7.32
C VAL A 282 -0.10 -6.11 -7.46
N SER A 283 -0.23 -6.63 -8.67
CA SER A 283 -1.03 -7.83 -8.97
C SER A 283 -0.24 -8.82 -9.81
N PHE A 284 -0.29 -10.09 -9.45
CA PHE A 284 0.32 -11.21 -10.17
C PHE A 284 -0.42 -12.49 -9.81
N GLU A 285 -0.30 -13.50 -10.67
CA GLU A 285 -0.88 -14.82 -10.43
C GLU A 285 0.19 -15.76 -9.86
N LYS A 286 -0.25 -16.91 -9.32
CA LYS A 286 0.67 -17.88 -8.71
C LYS A 286 1.66 -18.45 -9.74
N GLU A 287 1.21 -18.61 -10.95
CA GLU A 287 1.97 -19.14 -12.10
C GLU A 287 3.07 -18.17 -12.57
N ASP A 288 2.97 -16.88 -12.22
CA ASP A 288 3.99 -15.87 -12.54
C ASP A 288 5.24 -15.99 -11.65
N VAL A 289 5.17 -16.76 -10.54
CA VAL A 289 6.33 -17.01 -9.67
C VAL A 289 7.21 -18.07 -10.33
N SER A 290 8.35 -17.64 -10.87
CA SER A 290 9.28 -18.52 -11.59
C SER A 290 10.39 -19.11 -10.72
N ALA A 291 10.79 -18.43 -9.66
CA ALA A 291 11.79 -18.88 -8.69
C ALA A 291 11.55 -18.23 -7.33
N ALA A 292 11.68 -18.99 -6.26
CA ALA A 292 11.56 -18.48 -4.90
C ALA A 292 12.58 -19.14 -3.95
N TYR A 293 13.11 -18.36 -3.04
CA TYR A 293 14.15 -18.77 -2.09
C TYR A 293 13.83 -18.24 -0.70
N ALA A 294 14.17 -19.02 0.32
CA ALA A 294 14.04 -18.66 1.72
C ALA A 294 15.32 -18.91 2.51
N ILE A 295 15.52 -18.11 3.54
CA ILE A 295 16.46 -18.31 4.62
C ILE A 295 15.62 -18.37 5.90
N ASP A 296 15.31 -19.58 6.39
CA ASP A 296 14.43 -19.77 7.55
C ASP A 296 15.23 -19.91 8.85
N GLU A 297 16.49 -20.37 8.75
CA GLU A 297 17.38 -20.57 9.88
C GLU A 297 18.14 -19.29 10.18
N GLY A 298 17.64 -18.48 11.09
CA GLY A 298 18.31 -17.24 11.46
C GLY A 298 17.48 -16.41 12.45
N GLU A 299 18.07 -15.33 12.92
CA GLU A 299 17.36 -14.36 13.78
C GLU A 299 16.24 -13.63 13.05
N ILE A 300 16.29 -13.63 11.72
CA ILE A 300 15.34 -12.91 10.85
C ILE A 300 14.99 -13.82 9.67
N PRO A 301 13.74 -14.27 9.53
CA PRO A 301 13.29 -14.94 8.33
C PRO A 301 13.38 -14.00 7.13
N PHE A 302 13.96 -14.48 6.05
CA PHE A 302 14.14 -13.70 4.84
C PHE A 302 13.82 -14.55 3.62
N GLY A 303 13.21 -13.94 2.61
CA GLY A 303 12.90 -14.64 1.38
C GLY A 303 12.69 -13.67 0.24
N PHE A 304 12.90 -14.20 -0.95
CA PHE A 304 12.73 -13.45 -2.19
C PHE A 304 12.27 -14.37 -3.33
N GLU A 305 11.49 -13.82 -4.24
CA GLU A 305 10.99 -14.56 -5.40
C GLU A 305 10.98 -13.69 -6.65
N PHE A 306 11.15 -14.32 -7.78
CA PHE A 306 11.10 -13.68 -9.10
C PHE A 306 9.72 -13.87 -9.72
N LEU A 307 9.12 -12.76 -10.11
CA LEU A 307 7.88 -12.70 -10.85
C LEU A 307 8.21 -12.42 -12.33
N SER A 308 7.94 -13.41 -13.18
CA SER A 308 8.13 -13.27 -14.62
C SER A 308 7.17 -12.26 -15.24
N LYS A 309 6.01 -12.08 -14.59
CA LYS A 309 5.01 -11.08 -14.95
C LYS A 309 4.39 -10.49 -13.69
N VAL A 310 4.34 -9.18 -13.63
CA VAL A 310 3.62 -8.41 -12.62
C VAL A 310 2.84 -7.30 -13.29
N THR A 311 1.60 -7.11 -12.89
CA THR A 311 0.77 -5.98 -13.30
C THR A 311 0.81 -4.91 -12.21
N LEU A 312 1.33 -3.76 -12.57
CA LEU A 312 1.46 -2.57 -11.72
C LEU A 312 0.42 -1.55 -12.13
N ARG A 313 -0.51 -1.21 -11.24
CA ARG A 313 -1.54 -0.21 -11.50
C ARG A 313 -1.38 0.96 -10.54
N ASP A 314 -0.96 2.10 -11.09
CA ASP A 314 -0.73 3.33 -10.35
C ASP A 314 -1.97 4.24 -10.49
N ILE A 315 -2.58 4.58 -9.37
CA ILE A 315 -3.84 5.33 -9.34
C ILE A 315 -3.63 6.66 -8.64
N ASN A 316 -4.11 7.73 -9.24
CA ASN A 316 -4.17 9.07 -8.67
C ASN A 316 -5.62 9.35 -8.21
N PHE A 317 -5.80 9.47 -6.88
CA PHE A 317 -7.10 9.70 -6.22
C PHE A 317 -7.48 11.19 -6.09
N GLY A 318 -6.72 12.08 -6.70
CA GLY A 318 -6.93 13.53 -6.64
C GLY A 318 -6.00 14.26 -5.68
N LYS A 319 -6.23 15.54 -5.49
CA LYS A 319 -5.40 16.38 -4.60
C LYS A 319 -5.57 15.95 -3.14
N MET A 320 -4.50 16.04 -2.37
CA MET A 320 -4.56 15.83 -0.92
C MET A 320 -5.39 16.98 -0.30
N ALA A 321 -6.44 16.62 0.44
CA ALA A 321 -7.28 17.54 1.17
C ALA A 321 -7.63 16.95 2.54
N ASP A 322 -7.65 17.78 3.58
CA ASP A 322 -7.86 17.31 4.96
C ASP A 322 -9.29 16.86 5.24
N ASP A 323 -10.26 17.46 4.57
CA ASP A 323 -11.70 17.24 4.69
C ASP A 323 -12.28 16.20 3.71
N ALA A 324 -11.41 15.53 2.92
CA ALA A 324 -11.86 14.54 1.95
C ALA A 324 -12.30 13.23 2.61
N ASN A 325 -13.31 12.56 2.03
CA ASN A 325 -13.73 11.23 2.42
C ASN A 325 -12.61 10.22 2.30
N GLU A 326 -12.54 9.28 3.24
CA GLU A 326 -11.56 8.21 3.23
C GLU A 326 -12.15 6.95 2.58
N LEU A 327 -11.33 6.27 1.80
CA LEU A 327 -11.59 4.96 1.23
C LEU A 327 -10.45 4.01 1.62
N MET A 328 -10.83 2.83 2.11
CA MET A 328 -9.86 1.76 2.37
C MET A 328 -9.46 1.10 1.04
N ILE A 329 -8.16 1.08 0.74
CA ILE A 329 -7.59 0.47 -0.46
C ILE A 329 -6.35 -0.32 -0.06
N ALA A 330 -6.35 -1.61 -0.32
CA ALA A 330 -5.23 -2.51 -0.01
C ALA A 330 -4.72 -2.37 1.44
N GLY A 331 -5.65 -2.24 2.40
CA GLY A 331 -5.35 -2.10 3.82
C GLY A 331 -4.89 -0.70 4.26
N GLU A 332 -4.93 0.30 3.38
CA GLU A 332 -4.56 1.68 3.69
C GLU A 332 -5.74 2.63 3.50
N ALA A 333 -5.94 3.53 4.46
CA ALA A 333 -6.91 4.61 4.32
C ALA A 333 -6.37 5.67 3.35
N LYS A 334 -7.11 5.95 2.28
CA LYS A 334 -6.77 6.97 1.28
C LYS A 334 -7.86 8.02 1.23
N LYS A 335 -7.47 9.27 1.36
CA LYS A 335 -8.35 10.42 1.12
C LYS A 335 -8.64 10.52 -0.37
N ARG A 336 -9.90 10.59 -0.75
CA ARG A 336 -10.32 10.68 -2.15
C ARG A 336 -11.03 12.00 -2.41
N THR A 337 -10.41 12.85 -3.19
CA THR A 337 -11.08 14.03 -3.74
C THR A 337 -11.61 13.76 -5.13
N GLY A 338 -10.92 12.90 -5.90
CA GLY A 338 -11.22 12.66 -7.31
C GLY A 338 -11.09 13.92 -8.17
N PHE A 339 -11.52 13.78 -9.41
CA PHE A 339 -11.65 14.89 -10.34
C PHE A 339 -13.10 14.93 -10.83
N LYS A 340 -13.78 16.06 -10.65
CA LYS A 340 -15.14 16.27 -11.19
C LYS A 340 -15.02 16.68 -12.65
N VAL A 341 -15.59 15.88 -13.55
CA VAL A 341 -15.38 16.04 -14.99
C VAL A 341 -16.72 15.98 -15.73
N CYS A 342 -16.91 16.86 -16.68
CA CYS A 342 -18.08 16.81 -17.58
C CYS A 342 -17.95 15.63 -18.55
N LEU A 343 -18.89 14.68 -18.51
CA LEU A 343 -18.91 13.51 -19.41
C LEU A 343 -19.19 13.86 -20.88
N GLY A 344 -19.59 15.08 -21.16
CA GLY A 344 -19.82 15.54 -22.54
C GLY A 344 -18.58 16.07 -23.24
N CYS A 345 -17.64 16.68 -22.51
CA CYS A 345 -16.50 17.35 -23.08
C CYS A 345 -15.16 17.12 -22.36
N GLY A 346 -15.17 16.51 -21.18
CA GLY A 346 -13.94 16.29 -20.42
C GLY A 346 -13.42 17.51 -19.64
N MET A 347 -14.16 18.64 -19.63
CA MET A 347 -13.77 19.81 -18.84
C MET A 347 -13.85 19.50 -17.36
N VAL A 348 -12.79 19.86 -16.65
CA VAL A 348 -12.66 19.67 -15.20
C VAL A 348 -13.35 20.82 -14.48
N GLN A 349 -14.15 20.48 -13.48
CA GLN A 349 -14.88 21.45 -12.67
C GLN A 349 -14.01 21.89 -11.49
N ARG A 350 -13.92 23.20 -11.27
CA ARG A 350 -13.22 23.77 -10.12
C ARG A 350 -14.20 23.88 -8.94
N PRO A 351 -13.77 23.56 -7.71
CA PRO A 351 -14.65 23.63 -6.53
C PRO A 351 -15.22 25.03 -6.24
N ARG A 352 -14.57 26.07 -6.76
CA ARG A 352 -14.93 27.48 -6.51
C ARG A 352 -15.79 28.12 -7.61
N ASP A 353 -16.01 27.43 -8.73
CA ASP A 353 -16.79 27.98 -9.84
C ASP A 353 -18.28 27.87 -9.51
N HIS A 354 -19.01 28.98 -9.64
CA HIS A 354 -20.44 29.03 -9.40
C HIS A 354 -21.24 28.37 -10.52
N GLU A 355 -20.72 28.39 -11.75
CA GLU A 355 -21.33 27.77 -12.91
C GLU A 355 -20.45 26.63 -13.47
N PRO A 356 -21.09 25.56 -13.97
CA PRO A 356 -20.35 24.45 -14.58
C PRO A 356 -19.58 24.88 -15.82
N ARG A 357 -18.30 24.53 -15.87
CA ARG A 357 -17.43 24.78 -17.01
C ARG A 357 -17.64 23.75 -18.11
N HIS A 358 -17.83 24.24 -19.33
CA HIS A 358 -17.95 23.40 -20.51
C HIS A 358 -17.11 23.93 -21.65
N ASP A 359 -16.59 23.02 -22.46
CA ASP A 359 -15.99 23.36 -23.73
C ASP A 359 -17.01 24.01 -24.68
N LEU A 360 -16.54 24.86 -25.60
CA LEU A 360 -17.40 25.55 -26.57
C LEU A 360 -18.21 24.58 -27.45
N SER A 361 -17.68 23.40 -27.71
CA SER A 361 -18.35 22.36 -28.48
C SER A 361 -19.20 21.39 -27.63
N CYS A 362 -19.30 21.61 -26.33
CA CYS A 362 -20.02 20.72 -25.45
C CYS A 362 -21.54 20.80 -25.68
N LYS A 363 -22.18 19.64 -25.82
CA LYS A 363 -23.65 19.56 -25.95
C LYS A 363 -24.40 20.12 -24.76
N TYR A 364 -23.80 20.15 -23.57
CA TYR A 364 -24.39 20.64 -22.34
C TYR A 364 -24.15 22.14 -22.11
N ARG A 365 -23.43 22.84 -22.98
CA ARG A 365 -23.22 24.28 -22.82
C ARG A 365 -24.51 25.10 -22.96
N ALA A 366 -25.40 24.69 -23.86
CA ALA A 366 -26.70 25.34 -24.07
C ALA A 366 -27.71 24.97 -22.98
N GLU A 367 -27.58 23.84 -22.33
CA GLU A 367 -28.49 23.30 -21.33
C GLU A 367 -27.68 22.74 -20.15
N PRO A 368 -27.06 23.61 -19.31
CA PRO A 368 -26.16 23.18 -18.23
C PRO A 368 -26.87 22.30 -17.20
N GLU A 369 -28.14 22.43 -17.00
CA GLU A 369 -28.98 21.64 -16.08
C GLU A 369 -29.10 20.17 -16.50
N LYS A 370 -28.85 19.85 -17.77
CA LYS A 370 -28.82 18.47 -18.30
C LYS A 370 -27.43 17.86 -18.29
N ALA A 371 -26.44 18.62 -17.82
CA ALA A 371 -25.06 18.17 -17.83
C ALA A 371 -24.85 16.95 -16.93
N LYS A 372 -24.14 15.97 -17.45
CA LYS A 372 -23.72 14.77 -16.70
C LYS A 372 -22.27 14.93 -16.31
N PHE A 373 -22.02 14.75 -15.01
CA PHE A 373 -20.67 14.80 -14.44
C PHE A 373 -20.30 13.45 -13.84
N GLU A 374 -19.02 13.13 -13.87
CA GLU A 374 -18.43 12.16 -12.97
C GLU A 374 -17.79 12.94 -11.82
N ASP A 375 -18.30 12.76 -10.62
CA ASP A 375 -17.85 13.55 -9.46
C ASP A 375 -16.54 13.03 -8.85
N TYR A 376 -16.25 11.73 -9.01
CA TYR A 376 -15.09 11.06 -8.43
C TYR A 376 -14.34 10.25 -9.49
N LEU A 377 -13.91 10.92 -10.57
CA LEU A 377 -13.03 10.30 -11.56
C LEU A 377 -11.61 10.20 -11.00
N TYR A 378 -11.02 9.01 -11.05
CA TYR A 378 -9.62 8.79 -10.71
C TYR A 378 -8.82 8.47 -11.97
N LEU A 379 -7.55 8.88 -11.98
CA LEU A 379 -6.67 8.63 -13.12
C LEU A 379 -5.79 7.43 -12.83
N TYR A 380 -5.54 6.59 -13.82
CA TYR A 380 -4.63 5.47 -13.67
C TYR A 380 -3.73 5.25 -14.88
N ARG A 381 -2.64 4.56 -14.62
CA ARG A 381 -1.80 3.91 -15.61
C ARG A 381 -1.60 2.45 -15.23
N GLN A 382 -1.27 1.61 -16.21
CA GLN A 382 -0.97 0.21 -16.00
C GLN A 382 0.30 -0.16 -16.75
N LEU A 383 1.20 -0.85 -16.05
CA LEU A 383 2.44 -1.38 -16.57
C LEU A 383 2.49 -2.89 -16.29
N GLU A 384 2.82 -3.68 -17.29
CA GLU A 384 3.17 -5.09 -17.11
C GLU A 384 4.68 -5.25 -17.28
N SER A 385 5.35 -5.88 -16.31
CA SER A 385 6.80 -6.03 -16.28
C SER A 385 7.25 -7.23 -15.46
N GLU A 386 8.56 -7.44 -15.37
CA GLU A 386 9.17 -8.38 -14.43
C GLU A 386 9.41 -7.73 -13.06
N ALA A 387 9.43 -8.53 -12.00
CA ALA A 387 9.70 -8.02 -10.66
C ALA A 387 10.43 -9.03 -9.76
N LEU A 388 11.15 -8.49 -8.77
CA LEU A 388 11.69 -9.20 -7.64
C LEU A 388 10.86 -8.83 -6.40
N ARG A 389 10.21 -9.81 -5.78
CA ARG A 389 9.47 -9.62 -4.53
C ARG A 389 10.28 -10.13 -3.34
N ILE A 390 10.43 -9.34 -2.32
CA ILE A 390 11.25 -9.60 -1.13
C ILE A 390 10.37 -9.48 0.10
N LEU A 391 10.38 -10.51 0.95
CA LEU A 391 9.71 -10.47 2.25
C LEU A 391 10.44 -9.49 3.17
N LEU A 392 9.73 -8.48 3.65
CA LEU A 392 10.29 -7.58 4.65
C LEU A 392 10.24 -8.25 6.03
N PRO A 393 11.33 -8.19 6.80
CA PRO A 393 11.37 -8.73 8.16
C PRO A 393 10.69 -7.77 9.13
N VAL A 394 9.40 -7.57 8.95
CA VAL A 394 8.54 -6.73 9.80
C VAL A 394 7.26 -7.49 10.12
N THR A 395 6.80 -7.39 11.35
CA THR A 395 5.53 -7.99 11.75
C THR A 395 4.37 -7.02 11.49
N SER A 396 3.15 -7.53 11.46
CA SER A 396 1.93 -6.73 11.27
C SER A 396 1.75 -5.63 12.32
N TYR A 397 2.38 -5.82 13.46
CA TYR A 397 2.26 -4.96 14.63
C TYR A 397 3.40 -3.96 14.75
N SER A 398 4.51 -4.18 14.04
CA SER A 398 5.58 -3.20 13.93
C SER A 398 5.30 -2.28 12.74
N ASN A 399 4.89 -1.07 12.99
CA ASN A 399 4.82 -0.04 11.95
C ASN A 399 6.23 0.53 11.71
N ASP A 400 7.18 -0.38 11.44
CA ASP A 400 8.59 -0.02 11.37
C ASP A 400 8.96 0.51 9.98
N ARG A 401 8.52 1.73 9.71
CA ARG A 401 8.90 2.48 8.51
C ARG A 401 10.41 2.61 8.34
N VAL A 402 11.17 2.49 9.45
CA VAL A 402 12.63 2.58 9.42
C VAL A 402 13.22 1.33 8.81
N VAL A 403 12.76 0.14 9.20
CA VAL A 403 13.19 -1.13 8.59
C VAL A 403 12.86 -1.18 7.11
N GLU A 404 11.61 -0.84 6.76
CA GLU A 404 11.13 -0.78 5.38
C GLU A 404 11.98 0.15 4.50
N ALA A 405 12.15 1.40 4.94
CA ALA A 405 12.87 2.40 4.17
C ALA A 405 14.38 2.08 4.10
N SER A 406 14.97 1.59 5.20
CA SER A 406 16.41 1.30 5.28
C SER A 406 16.80 0.09 4.45
N LEU A 407 16.01 -1.00 4.48
CA LEU A 407 16.27 -2.17 3.65
C LEU A 407 16.04 -1.85 2.18
N GLY A 408 14.99 -1.10 1.84
CA GLY A 408 14.73 -0.64 0.47
C GLY A 408 15.89 0.19 -0.09
N ALA A 409 16.41 1.15 0.69
CA ALA A 409 17.56 1.96 0.31
C ALA A 409 18.83 1.12 0.15
N ALA A 410 19.06 0.14 1.03
CA ALA A 410 20.20 -0.76 0.93
C ALA A 410 20.15 -1.65 -0.31
N ILE A 411 18.98 -2.18 -0.67
CA ILE A 411 18.81 -2.99 -1.88
C ILE A 411 19.05 -2.14 -3.13
N GLN A 412 18.55 -0.90 -3.17
CA GLN A 412 18.82 0.02 -4.27
C GLN A 412 20.32 0.34 -4.40
N LEU A 413 21.00 0.55 -3.28
CA LEU A 413 22.46 0.71 -3.26
C LEU A 413 23.16 -0.55 -3.80
N GLY A 414 22.71 -1.73 -3.41
CA GLY A 414 23.22 -3.01 -3.90
C GLY A 414 23.04 -3.18 -5.40
N LEU A 415 21.86 -2.87 -5.94
CA LEU A 415 21.58 -2.89 -7.38
C LEU A 415 22.54 -2.00 -8.16
N LYS A 416 22.80 -0.78 -7.68
CA LYS A 416 23.72 0.15 -8.30
C LYS A 416 25.17 -0.41 -8.35
N HIS A 417 25.61 -1.04 -7.27
CA HIS A 417 26.94 -1.64 -7.21
C HIS A 417 27.04 -2.93 -8.01
N TYR A 418 26.01 -3.75 -8.04
CA TYR A 418 25.96 -5.02 -8.75
C TYR A 418 25.99 -4.80 -10.26
N PHE A 419 25.13 -3.95 -10.79
CA PHE A 419 25.05 -3.66 -12.23
C PHE A 419 26.06 -2.61 -12.71
N LYS A 420 26.89 -2.03 -11.83
CA LYS A 420 27.97 -1.07 -12.14
C LYS A 420 27.51 0.11 -13.03
N GLY A 421 26.27 0.53 -12.90
CA GLY A 421 25.77 1.54 -13.79
C GLY A 421 24.42 2.13 -13.42
N ASN A 422 23.72 2.61 -14.45
CA ASN A 422 22.42 3.21 -14.31
C ASN A 422 21.34 2.13 -14.12
N VAL A 423 20.78 2.06 -12.92
CA VAL A 423 19.64 1.20 -12.56
C VAL A 423 18.37 2.00 -12.35
N ASP A 424 18.25 3.15 -12.99
CA ASP A 424 17.14 4.08 -12.82
C ASP A 424 15.79 3.51 -13.28
N HIS A 425 15.84 2.51 -14.16
CA HIS A 425 14.68 1.74 -14.59
C HIS A 425 14.17 0.75 -13.54
N LEU A 426 14.98 0.41 -12.53
CA LEU A 426 14.57 -0.47 -11.43
C LEU A 426 14.05 0.37 -10.27
N GLN A 427 12.75 0.26 -9.99
CA GLN A 427 12.09 1.00 -8.91
C GLN A 427 11.51 0.06 -7.87
N GLY A 428 11.36 0.57 -6.63
CA GLY A 428 10.84 -0.20 -5.51
C GLY A 428 9.53 0.34 -4.98
N VAL A 429 8.61 -0.57 -4.65
CA VAL A 429 7.37 -0.27 -3.94
C VAL A 429 7.17 -1.26 -2.80
N VAL A 430 6.67 -0.79 -1.68
CA VAL A 430 6.25 -1.66 -0.58
C VAL A 430 4.74 -1.80 -0.62
N TYR A 431 4.25 -3.01 -0.46
CA TYR A 431 2.84 -3.31 -0.33
C TYR A 431 2.58 -4.36 0.74
N ARG A 432 1.33 -4.44 1.17
CA ARG A 432 0.87 -5.35 2.22
C ARG A 432 -0.09 -6.39 1.64
N GLU A 433 0.01 -7.62 2.12
CA GLU A 433 -0.97 -8.68 1.88
C GLU A 433 -1.52 -9.19 3.21
N PRO A 434 -2.83 -9.41 3.33
CA PRO A 434 -3.40 -10.04 4.51
C PRO A 434 -2.96 -11.50 4.60
N GLU A 435 -2.69 -11.96 5.82
CA GLU A 435 -2.34 -13.33 6.14
C GLU A 435 -3.58 -14.05 6.69
N ASN A 436 -4.21 -14.90 5.88
CA ASN A 436 -5.45 -15.60 6.22
C ASN A 436 -6.60 -14.66 6.65
N GLU A 437 -7.67 -15.19 7.24
CA GLU A 437 -8.85 -14.45 7.69
C GLU A 437 -8.60 -13.59 8.97
N GLY A 438 -7.34 -13.42 9.39
CA GLY A 438 -6.94 -12.71 10.59
C GLY A 438 -6.47 -11.27 10.36
N GLU A 439 -6.21 -10.56 11.46
CA GLU A 439 -5.73 -9.17 11.49
C GLU A 439 -4.23 -9.03 11.15
N SER A 440 -3.53 -10.12 10.79
CA SER A 440 -2.11 -10.09 10.48
C SER A 440 -1.83 -9.76 9.01
N TRP A 441 -0.76 -9.02 8.78
CA TRP A 441 -0.34 -8.53 7.46
C TRP A 441 1.12 -8.87 7.21
N ARG A 442 1.41 -9.33 5.98
CA ARG A 442 2.78 -9.45 5.48
C ARG A 442 3.14 -8.26 4.64
N GLN A 443 4.36 -7.77 4.78
CA GLN A 443 4.87 -6.66 3.99
C GLN A 443 5.93 -7.17 3.03
N TYR A 444 5.86 -6.68 1.81
CA TYR A 444 6.78 -7.05 0.74
C TYR A 444 7.34 -5.81 0.07
N LEU A 445 8.63 -5.82 -0.18
CA LEU A 445 9.27 -4.89 -1.10
C LEU A 445 9.28 -5.53 -2.50
N VAL A 446 8.74 -4.84 -3.48
CA VAL A 446 8.77 -5.24 -4.87
C VAL A 446 9.68 -4.31 -5.63
N ILE A 447 10.75 -4.84 -6.19
CA ILE A 447 11.61 -4.15 -7.14
C ILE A 447 11.13 -4.55 -8.54
N TYR A 448 10.71 -3.59 -9.33
CA TYR A 448 10.17 -3.84 -10.67
C TYR A 448 10.91 -3.01 -11.72
N ASP A 449 10.91 -3.53 -12.94
CA ASP A 449 11.44 -2.81 -14.08
C ASP A 449 10.38 -1.83 -14.62
N THR A 450 10.76 -0.59 -14.87
CA THR A 450 9.85 0.43 -15.45
C THR A 450 9.69 0.28 -16.96
N VAL A 451 10.50 -0.58 -17.59
CA VAL A 451 10.36 -0.92 -19.00
C VAL A 451 9.27 -1.97 -19.17
N PRO A 452 8.27 -1.76 -20.04
CA PRO A 452 7.25 -2.76 -20.33
C PRO A 452 7.86 -4.09 -20.76
N GLY A 453 7.44 -5.18 -20.10
CA GLY A 453 7.98 -6.52 -20.32
C GLY A 453 9.30 -6.81 -19.62
N GLY A 454 9.95 -5.79 -19.03
CA GLY A 454 11.23 -5.90 -18.34
C GLY A 454 12.45 -5.88 -19.28
N THR A 455 13.61 -5.51 -18.72
CA THR A 455 14.90 -5.54 -19.42
C THR A 455 15.63 -6.88 -19.30
N GLY A 456 15.10 -7.81 -18.49
CA GLY A 456 15.76 -9.05 -18.12
C GLY A 456 16.81 -8.92 -17.00
N SER A 457 17.02 -7.71 -16.48
CA SER A 457 18.00 -7.46 -15.41
C SER A 457 17.64 -8.20 -14.13
N LEU A 458 16.36 -8.22 -13.74
CA LEU A 458 15.90 -8.94 -12.55
C LEU A 458 15.89 -10.44 -12.78
N LYS A 459 15.60 -10.90 -14.00
CA LYS A 459 15.71 -12.31 -14.38
C LYS A 459 17.15 -12.79 -14.28
N GLU A 460 18.13 -12.00 -14.75
CA GLU A 460 19.55 -12.32 -14.62
C GLU A 460 20.00 -12.37 -13.16
N LEU A 461 19.57 -11.39 -12.35
CA LEU A 461 19.86 -11.36 -10.92
C LEU A 461 19.32 -12.62 -10.21
N MET A 462 18.15 -13.11 -10.62
CA MET A 462 17.47 -14.26 -10.01
C MET A 462 17.84 -15.61 -10.64
N ARG A 463 18.82 -15.63 -11.55
CA ARG A 463 19.28 -16.86 -12.20
C ARG A 463 19.85 -17.88 -11.19
N THR A 464 20.51 -17.39 -10.15
CA THR A 464 20.95 -18.17 -9.00
C THR A 464 20.74 -17.36 -7.72
N PRO A 465 20.46 -17.99 -6.56
CA PRO A 465 20.32 -17.28 -5.31
C PRO A 465 21.59 -16.52 -4.90
N ASP A 466 22.76 -17.00 -5.30
CA ASP A 466 24.06 -16.40 -4.99
C ASP A 466 24.20 -14.99 -5.59
N ASN A 467 23.55 -14.72 -6.72
CA ASN A 467 23.59 -13.39 -7.32
C ASN A 467 22.94 -12.34 -6.42
N LEU A 468 21.78 -12.66 -5.82
CA LEU A 468 21.15 -11.75 -4.89
C LEU A 468 21.94 -11.64 -3.58
N LEU A 469 22.47 -12.74 -3.05
CA LEU A 469 23.35 -12.70 -1.88
C LEU A 469 24.55 -11.79 -2.13
N LYS A 470 25.19 -11.90 -3.30
CA LYS A 470 26.28 -11.02 -3.72
C LYS A 470 25.86 -9.55 -3.80
N LEU A 471 24.64 -9.28 -4.27
CA LEU A 471 24.08 -7.91 -4.26
C LEU A 471 23.98 -7.38 -2.83
N LEU A 472 23.44 -8.20 -1.90
CA LEU A 472 23.32 -7.82 -0.48
C LEU A 472 24.71 -7.62 0.17
N GLU A 473 25.70 -8.44 -0.17
CA GLU A 473 27.10 -8.28 0.27
C GLU A 473 27.70 -6.96 -0.22
N LEU A 474 27.50 -6.62 -1.49
CA LEU A 474 27.95 -5.35 -2.05
C LEU A 474 27.28 -4.15 -1.36
N ALA A 475 25.98 -4.25 -1.07
CA ALA A 475 25.27 -3.23 -0.30
C ALA A 475 25.86 -3.10 1.10
N TYR A 476 26.04 -4.21 1.81
CA TYR A 476 26.63 -4.24 3.16
C TYR A 476 28.02 -3.62 3.18
N LYS A 477 28.89 -4.03 2.25
CA LYS A 477 30.25 -3.48 2.11
C LYS A 477 30.23 -1.96 1.87
N ALA A 478 29.38 -1.49 0.97
CA ALA A 478 29.23 -0.06 0.68
C ALA A 478 28.76 0.75 1.90
N LEU A 479 27.90 0.16 2.75
CA LEU A 479 27.45 0.78 4.00
C LEU A 479 28.58 0.85 5.05
N VAL A 480 29.37 -0.23 5.19
CA VAL A 480 30.47 -0.32 6.16
C VAL A 480 31.62 0.60 5.78
N GLU A 481 31.98 0.65 4.49
CA GLU A 481 33.13 1.43 3.98
C GLU A 481 32.80 2.91 3.73
N CYS A 482 31.55 3.32 3.91
CA CYS A 482 31.15 4.70 3.64
C CYS A 482 31.86 5.69 4.58
N SER A 483 32.43 6.74 4.01
CA SER A 483 33.14 7.79 4.77
C SER A 483 32.29 8.49 5.84
N CYS A 484 30.94 8.45 5.71
CA CYS A 484 30.04 9.03 6.72
C CYS A 484 30.04 8.22 8.05
N ASN A 485 30.64 7.03 8.10
CA ASN A 485 30.81 6.27 9.35
C ASN A 485 31.74 6.97 10.36
N HIS A 486 32.60 7.86 9.89
CA HIS A 486 33.50 8.62 10.77
C HIS A 486 32.80 9.76 11.51
N ASP A 487 31.57 10.11 11.13
CA ASP A 487 30.77 11.15 11.76
C ASP A 487 29.64 10.51 12.57
N THR A 488 29.79 10.51 13.89
CA THR A 488 28.82 9.89 14.82
C THR A 488 27.44 10.60 14.84
N HIS A 489 27.35 11.79 14.27
CA HIS A 489 26.08 12.55 14.16
C HIS A 489 25.31 12.26 12.86
N LYS A 490 25.88 11.43 11.96
CA LYS A 490 25.26 11.10 10.67
C LYS A 490 24.93 9.62 10.56
N ASP A 491 23.64 9.32 10.42
CA ASP A 491 23.14 7.98 10.14
C ASP A 491 22.87 7.77 8.64
N GLY A 492 23.81 8.19 7.80
CA GLY A 492 23.75 8.02 6.36
C GLY A 492 24.18 9.28 5.58
N CYS A 493 24.36 9.14 4.28
CA CYS A 493 24.68 10.23 3.36
C CYS A 493 24.23 9.90 1.93
N TYR A 494 24.34 10.87 1.02
CA TYR A 494 23.98 10.69 -0.41
C TYR A 494 24.86 9.69 -1.18
N ARG A 495 25.99 9.28 -0.62
CA ARG A 495 26.85 8.25 -1.20
C ARG A 495 26.41 6.84 -0.81
N CYS A 496 25.65 6.67 0.27
CA CYS A 496 25.15 5.38 0.75
C CYS A 496 23.61 5.31 0.67
N VAL A 497 22.88 5.59 1.76
CA VAL A 497 21.44 5.30 1.84
C VAL A 497 20.52 6.46 1.45
N TYR A 498 21.01 7.71 1.39
CA TYR A 498 20.17 8.85 1.04
C TYR A 498 20.18 9.11 -0.46
N ALA A 499 19.25 8.53 -1.19
CA ALA A 499 19.05 8.82 -2.60
C ALA A 499 18.12 10.03 -2.78
N TYR A 500 18.46 10.91 -3.73
CA TYR A 500 17.68 12.11 -4.03
C TYR A 500 16.21 11.84 -4.39
N ARG A 501 15.93 10.65 -4.93
CA ARG A 501 14.59 10.23 -5.38
C ARG A 501 13.62 9.91 -4.28
N ASP A 502 14.10 9.59 -3.08
CA ASP A 502 13.29 9.15 -1.95
C ASP A 502 13.11 10.23 -0.88
N ARG A 503 12.99 11.49 -1.27
CA ARG A 503 12.87 12.64 -0.34
C ARG A 503 11.81 12.45 0.74
N GLY A 504 10.65 11.87 0.41
CA GLY A 504 9.56 11.64 1.36
C GLY A 504 9.86 10.56 2.40
N ARG A 505 10.78 9.62 2.11
CA ARG A 505 11.15 8.50 2.99
C ARG A 505 12.47 8.73 3.71
N MET A 506 13.28 9.69 3.29
CA MET A 506 14.62 9.94 3.84
C MET A 506 14.64 10.06 5.37
N LYS A 507 13.58 10.63 5.97
CA LYS A 507 13.46 10.76 7.43
C LYS A 507 13.36 9.43 8.19
N TYR A 508 13.06 8.35 7.48
CA TYR A 508 12.96 7.00 8.04
C TYR A 508 14.15 6.11 7.67
N VAL A 509 15.04 6.57 6.80
CA VAL A 509 16.19 5.77 6.35
C VAL A 509 17.31 5.87 7.37
N SER A 510 17.76 4.72 7.87
CA SER A 510 18.88 4.55 8.78
C SER A 510 19.92 3.63 8.16
N ARG A 511 21.16 4.12 8.01
CA ARG A 511 22.29 3.31 7.58
C ARG A 511 22.58 2.18 8.57
N ASP A 512 22.52 2.48 9.85
CA ASP A 512 22.87 1.49 10.89
C ASP A 512 21.83 0.38 10.96
N GLN A 513 20.55 0.68 10.79
CA GLN A 513 19.49 -0.32 10.65
C GLN A 513 19.68 -1.17 9.39
N ALA A 514 19.97 -0.56 8.25
CA ALA A 514 20.25 -1.29 7.01
C ALA A 514 21.42 -2.23 7.17
N ARG A 515 22.51 -1.76 7.77
CA ARG A 515 23.72 -2.56 8.05
C ARG A 515 23.42 -3.73 8.99
N LEU A 516 22.67 -3.50 10.06
CA LEU A 516 22.27 -4.53 11.02
C LEU A 516 21.44 -5.63 10.37
N LEU A 517 20.43 -5.24 9.57
CA LEU A 517 19.56 -6.17 8.87
C LEU A 517 20.34 -7.03 7.86
N LEU A 518 21.16 -6.38 7.02
CA LEU A 518 21.98 -7.09 6.05
C LEU A 518 22.97 -8.04 6.73
N ALA A 519 23.60 -7.64 7.84
CA ALA A 519 24.52 -8.52 8.59
C ALA A 519 23.80 -9.78 9.09
N LYS A 520 22.56 -9.64 9.62
CA LYS A 520 21.78 -10.78 10.09
C LYS A 520 21.37 -11.72 8.95
N ILE A 521 20.93 -11.17 7.82
CA ILE A 521 20.56 -11.96 6.63
C ILE A 521 21.77 -12.71 6.09
N LEU A 522 22.90 -12.02 5.91
CA LEU A 522 24.12 -12.60 5.36
C LEU A 522 24.74 -13.66 6.28
N LYS A 523 24.64 -13.51 7.60
CA LYS A 523 25.08 -14.52 8.57
C LYS A 523 24.37 -15.85 8.38
N ALA A 524 23.10 -15.84 7.99
CA ALA A 524 22.28 -17.02 7.77
C ALA A 524 22.25 -17.49 6.30
N SER A 525 23.02 -16.85 5.41
CA SER A 525 22.97 -17.11 3.96
C SER A 525 23.28 -18.56 3.54
N ALA A 526 24.07 -19.28 4.35
CA ALA A 526 24.37 -20.69 4.09
C ALA A 526 23.13 -21.62 4.17
N ALA A 527 22.06 -21.19 4.87
CA ALA A 527 20.81 -21.94 5.02
C ALA A 527 19.75 -21.58 3.93
N ILE A 528 20.20 -21.03 2.80
CA ILE A 528 19.28 -20.70 1.69
C ILE A 528 18.74 -21.98 1.04
N ARG A 529 17.43 -22.01 0.81
CA ARG A 529 16.75 -23.14 0.17
C ARG A 529 15.71 -22.67 -0.85
N VAL A 530 15.44 -23.53 -1.83
CA VAL A 530 14.37 -23.32 -2.81
C VAL A 530 13.01 -23.60 -2.15
N ILE A 531 12.04 -22.75 -2.42
CA ILE A 531 10.66 -22.87 -1.97
C ILE A 531 9.69 -22.56 -3.12
N ASP A 532 8.41 -22.89 -2.96
CA ASP A 532 7.39 -22.57 -3.97
C ASP A 532 6.99 -21.09 -3.95
N SER A 533 6.94 -20.48 -2.78
CA SER A 533 6.64 -19.04 -2.62
C SER A 533 7.07 -18.55 -1.24
N ILE A 534 7.50 -17.29 -1.18
CA ILE A 534 7.83 -16.60 0.07
C ILE A 534 6.63 -16.37 1.00
N LYS A 535 5.41 -16.64 0.52
CA LYS A 535 4.21 -16.67 1.37
C LYS A 535 4.24 -17.80 2.41
N ASN A 536 5.01 -18.84 2.16
CA ASN A 536 5.12 -20.02 3.04
C ASN A 536 6.17 -19.83 4.15
N ILE A 537 6.92 -18.74 4.17
CA ILE A 537 7.91 -18.46 5.21
C ILE A 537 7.18 -18.12 6.51
N SER A 538 7.51 -18.81 7.61
CA SER A 538 6.99 -18.47 8.93
C SER A 538 7.67 -17.22 9.48
N LEU A 539 6.87 -16.28 9.99
CA LEU A 539 7.36 -15.10 10.73
C LEU A 539 7.36 -15.32 12.25
N ASP A 540 7.08 -16.52 12.71
CA ASP A 540 6.87 -16.85 14.12
C ASP A 540 8.09 -16.51 14.99
N ALA A 541 9.29 -16.81 14.51
CA ALA A 541 10.54 -16.49 15.22
C ALA A 541 10.70 -14.98 15.49
N MET A 542 10.21 -14.13 14.59
CA MET A 542 10.23 -12.67 14.79
C MET A 542 9.15 -12.18 15.74
N MET A 543 7.98 -12.84 15.73
CA MET A 543 6.86 -12.44 16.59
C MET A 543 7.22 -12.56 18.07
N GLY A 544 7.90 -13.63 18.49
CA GLY A 544 8.34 -13.79 19.89
C GLY A 544 9.26 -12.64 20.33
N SER A 545 10.34 -12.40 19.60
CA SER A 545 11.31 -11.35 19.95
C SER A 545 10.72 -9.93 19.83
N GLU A 546 9.76 -9.71 18.93
CA GLU A 546 9.09 -8.42 18.76
C GLU A 546 8.06 -8.17 19.88
N LEU A 547 7.34 -9.19 20.32
CA LEU A 547 6.42 -9.09 21.45
C LEU A 547 7.16 -8.76 22.75
N GLU A 548 8.35 -9.36 22.94
CA GLU A 548 9.23 -9.03 24.06
C GLU A 548 9.67 -7.56 24.05
N LYS A 549 10.11 -7.05 22.89
CA LYS A 549 10.46 -5.63 22.73
C LYS A 549 9.27 -4.73 22.98
N ARG A 550 8.12 -5.08 22.45
CA ARG A 550 6.89 -4.33 22.62
C ARG A 550 6.47 -4.22 24.08
N PHE A 551 6.56 -5.32 24.82
CA PHE A 551 6.31 -5.32 26.25
C PHE A 551 7.20 -4.32 26.98
N ILE A 552 8.50 -4.32 26.73
CA ILE A 552 9.44 -3.34 27.33
C ILE A 552 9.09 -1.90 26.93
N HIS A 553 8.77 -1.65 25.65
CA HIS A 553 8.34 -0.31 25.21
C HIS A 553 7.07 0.16 25.91
N CYS A 554 6.06 -0.70 26.03
CA CYS A 554 4.83 -0.36 26.74
C CYS A 554 5.06 -0.01 28.23
N LEU A 555 6.04 -0.66 28.88
CA LEU A 555 6.47 -0.29 30.23
C LEU A 555 7.18 1.07 30.24
N GLN A 556 8.08 1.35 29.28
CA GLN A 556 8.86 2.59 29.22
C GLN A 556 7.99 3.81 28.88
N ASP A 557 7.01 3.63 28.00
CA ASP A 557 6.12 4.70 27.55
C ASP A 557 5.03 5.06 28.57
N ASN A 558 4.87 4.24 29.60
CA ASN A 558 3.85 4.48 30.63
C ASN A 558 4.28 5.61 31.56
N LYS A 559 3.48 6.68 31.60
CA LYS A 559 3.77 7.91 32.39
C LYS A 559 3.84 7.67 33.92
N ASN A 560 3.22 6.61 34.40
CA ASN A 560 3.19 6.26 35.83
C ASN A 560 4.37 5.38 36.25
N LEU A 561 5.22 4.98 35.29
CA LEU A 561 6.39 4.14 35.54
C LEU A 561 7.68 4.92 35.28
N LEU A 562 8.71 4.58 36.05
CA LEU A 562 10.09 4.95 35.75
C LEU A 562 10.88 3.66 35.53
N VAL A 563 11.18 3.36 34.28
CA VAL A 563 11.90 2.15 33.88
C VAL A 563 13.37 2.50 33.60
N SER A 564 14.27 1.89 34.35
CA SER A 564 15.71 2.05 34.18
C SER A 564 16.37 0.70 33.95
N ARG A 565 17.43 0.65 33.11
CA ARG A 565 18.16 -0.58 32.83
C ARG A 565 19.25 -0.81 33.86
N SER A 566 19.31 -2.01 34.43
CA SER A 566 20.38 -2.46 35.32
C SER A 566 21.35 -3.35 34.57
N TYR A 567 22.66 -3.07 34.65
CA TYR A 567 23.72 -3.80 33.97
C TYR A 567 24.60 -4.65 34.93
N ALA A 568 24.28 -4.67 36.22
CA ALA A 568 25.05 -5.44 37.19
C ALA A 568 24.97 -6.96 36.89
N HIS A 569 26.10 -7.66 36.80
CA HIS A 569 26.23 -9.05 36.32
C HIS A 569 25.24 -10.06 36.92
N GLN A 570 24.86 -9.90 38.20
CA GLN A 570 23.86 -10.75 38.86
C GLN A 570 22.46 -10.17 38.84
N ASN A 571 22.31 -8.89 38.48
CA ASN A 571 21.06 -8.13 38.44
C ASN A 571 20.81 -7.46 37.09
N ALA A 572 21.24 -8.11 35.99
CA ALA A 572 20.91 -7.63 34.67
C ALA A 572 19.38 -7.67 34.43
N GLY A 573 18.83 -6.61 33.91
CA GLY A 573 17.38 -6.50 33.69
C GLY A 573 16.92 -5.05 33.75
N TRP A 574 15.68 -4.84 34.12
CA TRP A 574 15.08 -3.51 34.24
C TRP A 574 14.54 -3.30 35.67
N ILE A 575 14.76 -2.12 36.20
CA ILE A 575 14.15 -1.69 37.45
C ILE A 575 12.93 -0.85 37.09
N ILE A 576 11.76 -1.23 37.59
CA ILE A 576 10.49 -0.56 37.36
C ILE A 576 10.05 0.06 38.69
N ASN A 577 10.06 1.39 38.75
CA ASN A 577 9.56 2.15 39.86
C ASN A 577 8.20 2.72 39.53
N ILE A 578 7.22 2.45 40.38
CA ILE A 578 5.85 2.94 40.20
C ILE A 578 5.72 4.26 40.97
N ARG A 579 5.23 5.28 40.30
CA ARG A 579 5.14 6.66 40.82
C ARG A 579 3.89 6.93 41.68
N THR A 580 2.96 5.99 41.67
CA THR A 580 1.74 6.10 42.49
C THR A 580 2.00 5.64 43.93
N GLU A 581 1.30 6.21 44.91
CA GLU A 581 1.38 5.74 46.28
C GLU A 581 0.43 4.55 46.50
N PRO A 582 0.91 3.48 47.19
CA PRO A 582 2.24 3.29 47.78
C PRO A 582 3.30 3.06 46.67
N ALA A 583 4.49 3.67 46.84
CA ALA A 583 5.59 3.53 45.89
C ALA A 583 6.11 2.08 45.88
N MET A 584 5.89 1.36 44.80
CA MET A 584 6.37 -0.01 44.61
C MET A 584 7.50 -0.05 43.57
N SER A 585 8.47 -0.94 43.81
CA SER A 585 9.59 -1.15 42.90
C SER A 585 9.76 -2.63 42.58
N TRP A 586 9.98 -2.91 41.32
CA TRP A 586 10.10 -4.26 40.81
C TRP A 586 11.39 -4.43 39.96
N HIS A 587 11.99 -5.62 40.03
CA HIS A 587 13.08 -6.02 39.18
C HIS A 587 12.58 -7.00 38.11
N LEU A 588 12.57 -6.58 36.85
CA LEU A 588 12.19 -7.39 35.70
C LEU A 588 13.44 -8.09 35.14
N LYS A 589 13.45 -9.40 35.15
CA LYS A 589 14.50 -10.25 34.57
C LYS A 589 13.95 -11.02 33.40
N ALA A 590 14.72 -11.07 32.29
CA ALA A 590 14.36 -11.84 31.10
C ALA A 590 14.85 -13.27 31.18
N GLN A 591 14.11 -14.20 30.59
CA GLN A 591 14.54 -15.57 30.28
C GLN A 591 15.08 -16.33 31.53
N VAL A 592 14.40 -16.26 32.65
CA VAL A 592 14.80 -16.90 33.91
C VAL A 592 14.38 -18.37 33.92
N ASP A 593 15.30 -19.28 34.19
CA ASP A 593 15.00 -20.69 34.39
C ASP A 593 14.40 -20.89 35.80
N LEU A 594 13.15 -21.36 35.86
CA LEU A 594 12.46 -21.72 37.08
C LEU A 594 12.43 -23.25 37.20
N GLY A 595 13.09 -23.80 38.20
CA GLY A 595 13.20 -25.22 38.39
C GLY A 595 13.06 -25.63 39.87
N VAL A 596 13.65 -26.77 40.23
CA VAL A 596 13.53 -27.34 41.60
C VAL A 596 14.03 -26.39 42.69
N LYS A 597 15.00 -25.53 42.38
CA LYS A 597 15.52 -24.52 43.33
C LYS A 597 14.47 -23.47 43.70
N GLU A 598 13.63 -23.13 42.73
CA GLU A 598 12.53 -22.19 42.88
C GLU A 598 11.22 -22.86 43.29
N GLY A 599 11.27 -24.20 43.57
CA GLY A 599 10.12 -25.02 43.94
C GLY A 599 9.24 -25.44 42.78
N VAL A 600 9.70 -25.26 41.51
CA VAL A 600 8.95 -25.63 40.31
C VAL A 600 9.33 -27.03 39.86
N GLY A 601 8.35 -27.94 39.84
CA GLY A 601 8.59 -29.38 39.55
C GLY A 601 9.00 -29.69 38.10
N ILE A 602 8.70 -28.82 37.14
CA ILE A 602 9.06 -28.93 35.74
C ILE A 602 9.87 -27.70 35.38
N LEU A 603 11.08 -27.90 34.84
CA LEU A 603 11.89 -26.77 34.38
C LEU A 603 11.12 -25.93 33.35
N SER A 604 10.90 -24.68 33.70
CA SER A 604 10.08 -23.73 32.94
C SER A 604 10.83 -22.42 32.75
N ARG A 605 10.74 -21.83 31.58
CA ARG A 605 11.39 -20.56 31.24
C ARG A 605 10.35 -19.54 30.75
N PRO A 606 9.78 -18.72 31.65
CA PRO A 606 8.96 -17.59 31.23
C PRO A 606 9.80 -16.53 30.51
N ASP A 607 9.16 -15.73 29.66
CA ASP A 607 9.84 -14.65 28.93
C ASP A 607 10.42 -13.61 29.88
N TYR A 608 9.67 -13.31 30.94
CA TYR A 608 10.11 -12.40 32.00
C TYR A 608 9.65 -12.88 33.38
N VAL A 609 10.40 -12.48 34.41
CA VAL A 609 9.96 -12.61 35.83
C VAL A 609 10.13 -11.25 36.50
N LEU A 610 9.06 -10.77 37.13
CA LEU A 610 9.04 -9.58 37.97
C LEU A 610 9.23 -9.98 39.47
N TYR A 611 10.32 -9.53 40.04
CA TYR A 611 10.64 -9.73 41.45
C TYR A 611 10.37 -8.44 42.24
N PRO A 612 9.60 -8.46 43.35
CA PRO A 612 9.42 -7.28 44.18
C PRO A 612 10.75 -6.92 44.84
N LEU A 613 11.15 -5.65 44.82
CA LEU A 613 12.37 -5.19 45.49
C LEU A 613 12.15 -5.01 47.00
N MET A 614 10.92 -4.79 47.45
CA MET A 614 10.57 -4.84 48.87
C MET A 614 10.28 -6.28 49.26
N GLN A 615 11.08 -6.83 50.13
CA GLN A 615 10.84 -8.17 50.70
C GLN A 615 9.61 -8.15 51.62
N SER A 616 8.55 -8.77 51.12
CA SER A 616 7.35 -9.07 51.91
C SER A 616 6.93 -10.50 51.60
N GLU A 617 6.78 -11.32 52.61
CA GLU A 617 6.31 -12.72 52.46
C GLU A 617 4.94 -12.83 51.77
N LYS A 618 4.21 -11.72 51.67
CA LYS A 618 2.89 -11.68 51.08
C LYS A 618 2.88 -11.34 49.60
N ILE A 619 4.00 -10.86 49.03
CA ILE A 619 4.06 -10.44 47.63
C ILE A 619 4.90 -11.44 46.83
N LYS A 620 4.26 -12.19 45.95
CA LYS A 620 4.91 -13.19 45.10
C LYS A 620 5.48 -12.55 43.85
N PRO A 621 6.60 -13.05 43.32
CA PRO A 621 7.05 -12.68 41.97
C PRO A 621 6.06 -13.14 40.90
N VAL A 622 6.09 -12.47 39.74
CA VAL A 622 5.19 -12.71 38.62
C VAL A 622 5.98 -13.27 37.46
N ALA A 623 5.67 -14.49 37.03
CA ALA A 623 6.18 -15.11 35.80
C ALA A 623 5.30 -14.69 34.64
N ILE A 624 5.88 -13.99 33.67
CA ILE A 624 5.19 -13.44 32.52
C ILE A 624 5.50 -14.28 31.29
N PHE A 625 4.44 -14.71 30.61
CA PHE A 625 4.47 -15.37 29.32
C PHE A 625 3.88 -14.45 28.25
N LEU A 626 4.58 -14.29 27.16
CA LEU A 626 4.17 -13.49 26.02
C LEU A 626 3.71 -14.42 24.89
N ASP A 627 2.39 -14.59 24.76
CA ASP A 627 1.80 -15.51 23.81
C ASP A 627 1.58 -14.84 22.44
N GLY A 628 2.44 -15.18 21.47
CA GLY A 628 2.19 -14.92 20.06
C GLY A 628 1.23 -15.99 19.48
N PHE A 629 0.19 -15.57 18.77
CA PHE A 629 -0.88 -16.46 18.28
C PHE A 629 -0.40 -17.67 17.43
N ALA A 630 0.77 -17.58 16.82
CA ALA A 630 1.26 -18.58 15.86
C ALA A 630 2.10 -19.71 16.48
N PHE A 631 2.71 -19.50 17.66
CA PHE A 631 3.70 -20.42 18.24
C PHE A 631 3.12 -21.68 18.88
N HIS A 632 1.83 -21.70 19.21
CA HIS A 632 1.29 -22.66 20.20
C HIS A 632 0.48 -23.81 19.63
N LYS A 633 0.34 -23.98 18.32
CA LYS A 633 -0.49 -25.08 17.79
C LYS A 633 0.03 -26.47 18.13
N ASP A 634 1.32 -26.65 18.18
CA ASP A 634 1.96 -27.98 18.40
C ASP A 634 2.51 -28.17 19.83
N SER A 635 2.68 -27.08 20.61
CA SER A 635 3.27 -27.08 21.97
C SER A 635 2.31 -26.74 23.09
N VAL A 636 1.02 -26.54 22.80
CA VAL A 636 0.00 -26.12 23.79
C VAL A 636 0.00 -27.01 25.05
N SER A 637 0.17 -28.30 24.89
CA SER A 637 0.18 -29.28 26.01
C SER A 637 1.37 -29.06 26.96
N ASP A 638 2.56 -28.84 26.40
CA ASP A 638 3.79 -28.65 27.18
C ASP A 638 3.81 -27.28 27.88
N ASP A 639 3.33 -26.26 27.23
CA ASP A 639 3.26 -24.91 27.81
C ASP A 639 2.24 -24.84 28.94
N VAL A 640 1.10 -25.51 28.80
CA VAL A 640 0.12 -25.63 29.86
C VAL A 640 0.71 -26.36 31.08
N GLN A 641 1.43 -27.47 30.86
CA GLN A 641 2.06 -28.22 31.94
C GLN A 641 3.14 -27.41 32.67
N LYS A 642 3.98 -26.66 31.95
CA LYS A 642 5.00 -25.78 32.54
C LYS A 642 4.37 -24.65 33.36
N ARG A 643 3.35 -23.99 32.83
CA ARG A 643 2.62 -22.93 33.56
C ARG A 643 1.91 -23.49 34.79
N GLN A 644 1.33 -24.69 34.68
CA GLN A 644 0.72 -25.38 35.80
C GLN A 644 1.74 -25.72 36.88
N ALA A 645 2.92 -26.22 36.52
CA ALA A 645 4.00 -26.51 37.45
C ALA A 645 4.47 -25.26 38.22
N ILE A 646 4.52 -24.09 37.56
CA ILE A 646 4.82 -22.83 38.22
C ILE A 646 3.70 -22.44 39.23
N LYS A 647 2.44 -22.59 38.86
CA LYS A 647 1.29 -22.35 39.74
C LYS A 647 1.30 -23.28 40.92
N ASP A 648 1.53 -24.56 40.69
CA ASP A 648 1.53 -25.62 41.76
C ASP A 648 2.67 -25.41 42.75
N SER A 649 3.76 -24.74 42.38
CA SER A 649 4.82 -24.35 43.30
C SER A 649 4.32 -23.42 44.43
N GLY A 650 3.28 -22.64 44.13
CA GLY A 650 2.76 -21.63 45.06
C GLY A 650 3.67 -20.40 45.24
N ASN A 651 4.85 -20.36 44.59
CA ASN A 651 5.87 -19.32 44.78
C ASN A 651 5.76 -18.17 43.80
N PHE A 652 5.03 -18.34 42.72
CA PHE A 652 4.91 -17.36 41.62
C PHE A 652 3.44 -17.17 41.24
N TRP A 653 3.12 -15.96 40.75
CA TRP A 653 1.95 -15.75 39.92
C TRP A 653 2.31 -15.99 38.47
N VAL A 654 1.40 -16.55 37.70
CA VAL A 654 1.57 -16.70 36.21
C VAL A 654 0.71 -15.69 35.53
N TRP A 655 1.30 -14.89 34.64
CA TRP A 655 0.65 -13.87 33.84
C TRP A 655 0.87 -14.08 32.37
N THR A 656 -0.18 -14.04 31.58
CA THR A 656 -0.09 -14.18 30.13
C THR A 656 -0.52 -12.89 29.47
N LEU A 657 0.30 -12.42 28.52
CA LEU A 657 0.03 -11.26 27.69
C LEU A 657 0.07 -11.65 26.22
N THR A 658 -0.86 -11.09 25.45
CA THR A 658 -0.96 -11.28 24.00
C THR A 658 -0.63 -9.98 23.26
N TRP A 659 -0.53 -10.04 21.96
CA TRP A 659 -0.39 -8.85 21.12
C TRP A 659 -1.48 -7.83 21.34
N ALA A 660 -2.74 -8.28 21.48
CA ALA A 660 -3.88 -7.41 21.73
C ALA A 660 -3.74 -6.61 23.03
N ASP A 661 -3.08 -7.17 24.04
CA ASP A 661 -2.84 -6.51 25.33
C ASP A 661 -1.78 -5.40 25.25
N LEU A 662 -0.89 -5.43 24.23
CA LEU A 662 0.25 -4.52 24.08
C LEU A 662 0.11 -3.51 22.92
N GLN A 663 -1.07 -3.34 22.34
CA GLN A 663 -1.33 -2.38 21.26
C GLN A 663 -1.53 -0.94 21.75
N GLU A 664 -0.96 0.06 21.05
CA GLU A 664 -1.02 1.49 21.41
C GLU A 664 -2.41 2.12 21.33
N GLN A 665 -3.32 1.56 20.55
CA GLN A 665 -4.65 2.14 20.30
C GLN A 665 -5.81 1.18 20.54
N GLY A 666 -5.58 0.05 21.20
CA GLY A 666 -6.49 -1.06 21.23
C GLY A 666 -7.55 -1.10 22.33
N ILE A 667 -7.60 -0.12 23.23
CA ILE A 667 -8.45 -0.20 24.45
C ILE A 667 -9.96 -0.19 24.14
N LYS A 668 -10.38 0.15 22.94
CA LYS A 668 -11.82 0.18 22.60
C LYS A 668 -12.45 -1.19 22.31
N HIS A 669 -11.68 -2.24 22.14
CA HIS A 669 -12.18 -3.58 21.82
C HIS A 669 -11.46 -4.68 22.61
N VAL A 670 -11.29 -4.49 23.91
CA VAL A 670 -10.88 -5.58 24.77
C VAL A 670 -11.99 -6.62 24.73
N GLN A 671 -11.76 -7.67 23.98
CA GLN A 671 -12.51 -8.89 24.20
C GLN A 671 -12.26 -9.26 25.66
N ASN A 672 -13.32 -9.30 26.41
CA ASN A 672 -13.35 -9.70 27.80
C ASN A 672 -12.44 -10.91 28.00
N VAL A 673 -11.30 -10.72 28.65
CA VAL A 673 -10.27 -11.75 28.90
C VAL A 673 -10.85 -13.04 29.47
N MET A 674 -12.05 -12.97 30.03
CA MET A 674 -12.75 -14.08 30.64
C MET A 674 -14.01 -14.54 29.90
N GLY A 675 -14.32 -14.01 28.71
CA GLY A 675 -15.53 -14.40 27.95
C GLY A 675 -16.86 -14.05 28.64
N LEU A 676 -16.84 -13.19 29.62
CA LEU A 676 -18.00 -12.91 30.50
C LEU A 676 -18.83 -11.70 30.07
N GLY A 677 -18.62 -11.21 28.84
CA GLY A 677 -19.14 -9.94 28.33
C GLY A 677 -20.63 -9.68 28.47
N HIS A 678 -21.46 -10.69 28.62
CA HIS A 678 -22.93 -10.52 28.68
C HIS A 678 -23.64 -11.62 29.49
N ASN A 679 -23.09 -12.05 30.64
CA ASN A 679 -23.85 -12.95 31.47
C ASN A 679 -24.87 -12.16 32.31
N PRO A 680 -26.19 -12.27 32.03
CA PRO A 680 -27.23 -11.56 32.79
C PRO A 680 -27.27 -11.92 34.25
N ASP A 681 -26.77 -13.09 34.62
CA ASP A 681 -26.79 -13.55 36.03
C ASP A 681 -25.81 -12.77 36.93
N MET A 682 -24.75 -12.18 36.35
CA MET A 682 -23.83 -11.28 37.09
C MET A 682 -24.46 -9.94 37.49
N LYS A 683 -25.58 -9.55 36.87
CA LYS A 683 -26.31 -8.31 37.21
C LYS A 683 -27.38 -8.51 38.26
N GLN A 684 -27.54 -9.73 38.80
CA GLN A 684 -28.58 -9.99 39.78
C GLN A 684 -28.16 -9.49 41.18
N PRO A 685 -29.04 -8.79 41.91
CA PRO A 685 -28.75 -8.31 43.28
C PRO A 685 -28.30 -9.40 44.24
N LYS A 686 -28.76 -10.65 44.07
CA LYS A 686 -28.38 -11.80 44.89
C LYS A 686 -26.90 -12.16 44.78
N PHE A 687 -26.30 -11.92 43.62
CA PHE A 687 -24.88 -12.16 43.37
C PHE A 687 -24.01 -11.17 44.18
N TYR A 688 -24.36 -9.89 44.18
CA TYR A 688 -23.63 -8.86 44.92
C TYR A 688 -23.81 -9.03 46.44
N ASN A 689 -24.98 -9.44 46.91
CA ASN A 689 -25.27 -9.68 48.29
C ASN A 689 -24.48 -10.87 48.85
N LEU A 690 -24.09 -11.84 48.02
CA LEU A 690 -23.34 -13.02 48.44
C LEU A 690 -21.95 -12.67 48.99
N PHE A 691 -21.33 -11.63 48.45
CA PHE A 691 -19.98 -11.21 48.80
C PHE A 691 -19.93 -10.01 49.76
N HIS A 692 -21.04 -9.48 50.22
CA HIS A 692 -21.15 -8.33 51.13
C HIS A 692 -20.21 -7.15 50.78
N ASP A 693 -19.93 -6.95 49.51
CA ASP A 693 -18.98 -5.94 49.03
C ASP A 693 -19.70 -4.90 48.16
N THR A 694 -19.91 -3.71 48.70
CA THR A 694 -20.56 -2.60 47.98
C THR A 694 -19.72 -2.08 46.79
N ASN A 695 -18.41 -2.39 46.75
CA ASN A 695 -17.49 -1.95 45.71
C ASN A 695 -17.36 -2.96 44.56
N PHE A 696 -17.99 -4.14 44.69
CA PHE A 696 -17.85 -5.20 43.69
C PHE A 696 -18.33 -4.76 42.27
N ALA A 697 -19.41 -4.01 42.19
CA ALA A 697 -19.92 -3.49 40.93
C ALA A 697 -18.93 -2.53 40.24
N THR A 698 -18.23 -1.69 41.02
CA THR A 698 -17.20 -0.78 40.50
C THR A 698 -15.98 -1.54 40.01
N LEU A 699 -15.61 -2.60 40.71
CA LEU A 699 -14.53 -3.50 40.33
C LEU A 699 -14.83 -4.29 39.07
N GLU A 700 -16.04 -4.84 38.96
CA GLU A 700 -16.48 -5.54 37.77
C GLU A 700 -16.43 -4.60 36.55
N GLY A 701 -16.91 -3.37 36.68
CA GLY A 701 -16.81 -2.36 35.60
C GLY A 701 -15.34 -2.10 35.18
N SER A 702 -14.46 -1.88 36.18
CA SER A 702 -13.04 -1.62 35.89
C SER A 702 -12.33 -2.82 35.23
N PHE A 703 -12.74 -4.04 35.58
CA PHE A 703 -12.17 -5.26 35.00
C PHE A 703 -12.61 -5.50 33.55
N ARG A 704 -13.85 -5.13 33.20
CA ARG A 704 -14.38 -5.28 31.84
C ARG A 704 -13.78 -4.29 30.85
N GLU A 705 -13.35 -3.14 31.34
CA GLU A 705 -12.84 -2.05 30.50
C GLU A 705 -11.32 -2.08 30.32
N ARG A 706 -10.61 -2.99 30.99
CA ARG A 706 -9.14 -3.07 30.99
C ARG A 706 -8.65 -4.36 30.36
N ASN A 707 -7.54 -4.26 29.63
CA ASN A 707 -6.83 -5.40 29.09
C ASN A 707 -5.90 -6.04 30.14
N SER A 708 -5.33 -7.20 29.82
CA SER A 708 -4.44 -7.95 30.73
C SER A 708 -3.20 -7.14 31.12
N PHE A 709 -2.65 -6.30 30.23
CA PHE A 709 -1.52 -5.44 30.55
C PHE A 709 -1.89 -4.34 31.55
N ALA A 710 -3.04 -3.69 31.38
CA ALA A 710 -3.52 -2.68 32.32
C ALA A 710 -3.81 -3.27 33.70
N LEU A 711 -4.32 -4.50 33.77
CA LEU A 711 -4.52 -5.24 35.01
C LEU A 711 -3.19 -5.63 35.67
N LEU A 712 -2.17 -6.01 34.87
CA LEU A 712 -0.84 -6.23 35.42
C LEU A 712 -0.28 -4.97 36.07
N LEU A 713 -0.39 -3.81 35.41
CA LEU A 713 0.07 -2.54 35.99
C LEU A 713 -0.67 -2.17 37.29
N ASP A 714 -1.97 -2.45 37.33
CA ASP A 714 -2.78 -2.29 38.57
C ASP A 714 -2.27 -3.18 39.70
N TYR A 715 -1.99 -4.46 39.39
CA TYR A 715 -1.42 -5.40 40.35
C TYR A 715 -0.06 -4.90 40.87
N LEU A 716 0.82 -4.50 39.97
CA LEU A 716 2.15 -4.04 40.35
C LEU A 716 2.14 -2.79 41.23
N SER A 717 1.11 -1.96 41.13
CA SER A 717 0.96 -0.76 41.94
C SER A 717 0.54 -1.02 43.40
N ASP A 718 -0.27 -2.06 43.60
CA ASP A 718 -0.79 -2.40 44.97
C ASP A 718 -1.05 -3.92 45.06
N PRO A 719 0.02 -4.75 45.11
CA PRO A 719 -0.13 -6.19 45.01
C PRO A 719 -0.87 -6.80 46.24
N GLY A 720 -0.77 -6.22 47.41
CA GLY A 720 -1.41 -6.72 48.63
C GLY A 720 -2.93 -6.66 48.58
N ASN A 721 -3.48 -5.47 48.33
CA ASN A 721 -4.92 -5.27 48.24
C ASN A 721 -5.51 -5.90 46.95
N LYS A 722 -4.79 -5.84 45.84
CA LYS A 722 -5.25 -6.40 44.56
C LYS A 722 -5.34 -7.93 44.60
N THR A 723 -4.44 -8.62 45.29
CA THR A 723 -4.52 -10.08 45.43
C THR A 723 -5.83 -10.49 46.10
N MET A 724 -6.18 -9.89 47.26
CA MET A 724 -7.43 -10.16 47.94
C MET A 724 -8.66 -9.90 47.07
N LEU A 725 -8.60 -8.77 46.35
CA LEU A 725 -9.66 -8.34 45.47
C LEU A 725 -9.91 -9.31 44.32
N TRP A 726 -8.85 -9.77 43.69
CA TRP A 726 -8.93 -10.71 42.59
C TRP A 726 -9.30 -12.12 42.99
N GLN A 727 -8.92 -12.55 44.21
CA GLN A 727 -9.42 -13.80 44.79
C GLN A 727 -10.93 -13.76 44.96
N LYS A 728 -11.49 -12.65 45.47
CA LYS A 728 -12.93 -12.46 45.55
C LYS A 728 -13.59 -12.48 44.17
N MET A 729 -12.97 -11.86 43.14
CA MET A 729 -13.49 -11.89 41.80
C MET A 729 -13.44 -13.28 41.18
N ALA A 730 -12.35 -14.02 41.36
CA ALA A 730 -12.23 -15.40 40.88
C ALA A 730 -13.29 -16.30 41.49
N ALA A 731 -13.55 -16.16 42.80
CA ALA A 731 -14.62 -16.86 43.49
C ALA A 731 -16.01 -16.51 42.91
N ALA A 732 -16.24 -15.23 42.61
CA ALA A 732 -17.47 -14.77 41.99
C ALA A 732 -17.67 -15.36 40.60
N PHE A 733 -16.61 -15.43 39.78
CA PHE A 733 -16.66 -16.05 38.46
C PHE A 733 -16.90 -17.55 38.53
N ALA A 734 -16.21 -18.28 39.43
CA ALA A 734 -16.45 -19.68 39.63
C ALA A 734 -17.90 -19.95 40.04
N TRP A 735 -18.48 -19.10 40.86
CA TRP A 735 -19.90 -19.18 41.27
C TRP A 735 -20.85 -19.05 40.06
N VAL A 736 -20.59 -18.14 39.14
CA VAL A 736 -21.43 -17.94 37.94
C VAL A 736 -21.35 -19.13 37.00
N TRP A 737 -20.20 -19.80 36.89
CA TRP A 737 -20.03 -20.99 36.05
C TRP A 737 -20.61 -22.27 36.64
N LEU A 738 -20.78 -22.32 37.96
CA LEU A 738 -21.49 -23.43 38.59
C LEU A 738 -22.99 -23.26 38.30
N ASP A 739 -23.54 -24.07 37.40
CA ASP A 739 -24.94 -24.02 36.98
C ASP A 739 -25.89 -24.10 38.17
N PRO A 740 -26.63 -23.03 38.51
CA PRO A 740 -27.50 -23.00 39.67
C PRO A 740 -28.69 -23.95 39.56
N LYS A 741 -29.04 -24.40 38.35
CA LYS A 741 -30.19 -25.29 38.11
C LYS A 741 -29.87 -26.78 38.34
N LYS A 742 -28.61 -27.17 38.34
CA LYS A 742 -28.19 -28.58 38.51
C LYS A 742 -27.81 -28.93 39.95
N SER A 743 -27.60 -27.98 40.82
CA SER A 743 -27.26 -28.20 42.23
C SER A 743 -28.43 -27.80 43.11
N GLN A 744 -29.10 -28.76 43.72
CA GLN A 744 -30.16 -28.52 44.72
C GLN A 744 -29.59 -28.04 46.08
N ASP A 745 -28.27 -28.10 46.26
CA ASP A 745 -27.62 -27.75 47.53
C ASP A 745 -26.95 -26.37 47.44
N THR A 746 -27.69 -25.36 47.91
CA THR A 746 -27.19 -23.98 48.05
C THR A 746 -26.06 -23.85 49.06
N GLY A 747 -26.01 -24.73 50.09
CA GLY A 747 -24.96 -24.72 51.10
C GLY A 747 -23.60 -25.15 50.57
N ALA A 748 -23.56 -26.13 49.66
CA ALA A 748 -22.32 -26.57 49.00
C ALA A 748 -21.73 -25.49 48.14
N LYS A 749 -22.56 -24.71 47.44
CA LYS A 749 -22.10 -23.59 46.62
C LYS A 749 -21.53 -22.44 47.42
N GLN A 750 -22.19 -22.12 48.56
CA GLN A 750 -21.67 -21.10 49.48
C GLN A 750 -20.35 -21.51 50.09
N LYS A 751 -20.21 -22.76 50.47
CA LYS A 751 -18.99 -23.32 51.02
C LYS A 751 -17.86 -23.30 49.96
N TYR A 752 -18.17 -23.73 48.76
CA TYR A 752 -17.19 -23.72 47.64
C TYR A 752 -16.72 -22.30 47.32
N ALA A 753 -17.63 -21.35 47.26
CA ALA A 753 -17.27 -19.93 47.02
C ALA A 753 -16.45 -19.34 48.19
N TYR A 754 -16.73 -19.75 49.44
CA TYR A 754 -15.98 -19.34 50.61
C TYR A 754 -14.58 -19.97 50.63
N ASP A 755 -14.47 -21.27 50.34
CA ASP A 755 -13.19 -21.99 50.21
C ASP A 755 -12.31 -21.40 49.09
N MET A 756 -12.92 -20.97 47.99
CA MET A 756 -12.26 -20.28 46.91
C MET A 756 -11.78 -18.87 47.31
N GLN A 757 -12.50 -18.15 48.18
CA GLN A 757 -12.04 -16.87 48.71
C GLN A 757 -10.80 -16.98 49.60
N GLU A 758 -10.68 -18.06 50.39
CA GLU A 758 -9.57 -18.26 51.31
C GLU A 758 -8.36 -18.94 50.63
N ASN A 759 -8.62 -19.85 49.68
CA ASN A 759 -7.61 -20.77 49.16
C ASN A 759 -7.42 -20.69 47.64
N ALA A 760 -8.11 -19.77 46.94
CA ALA A 760 -8.01 -19.71 45.50
C ALA A 760 -6.58 -19.34 45.05
N PRO A 761 -5.94 -20.16 44.22
CA PRO A 761 -4.78 -19.69 43.50
C PRO A 761 -5.22 -18.56 42.56
N ALA A 762 -4.44 -17.52 42.48
CA ALA A 762 -4.70 -16.38 41.59
C ALA A 762 -4.67 -16.77 40.12
#